data_a0024f82f5207f7aa49b61f8faf56b28
#
_entry.id   a0024f82f5207f7aa49b61f8faf56b28
#
_cell.length_a   1.000
_cell.length_b   1.000
_cell.length_c   1.000
_cell.angle_alpha   90.00
_cell.angle_beta   90.00
_cell.angle_gamma   90.00
#
_symmetry.space_group_name_H-M   'P 1'
#
loop_
_entity.id
_entity.type
_entity.pdbx_description
1 polymer ?
#
loop_
_entity_poly.entity_id
_entity_poly.type
_entity_poly.pdbx_seq_one_letter_code
_entity_poly.pdbx_strand_id
1 'polypeptide(L)'
;MLSLCGRAVLVKQWSCQNEFLQMLYKYVSTQGPQGDSSAYFSDGPRSQKLSWSTSTGNNSLLPKQAQVVICGAGTVANSVAYHLVQSGWHDILVLEQERIGSGTSSFGSGTLGLFKPMADRHLIMYSIKLYRQLEELGYDIGLKQCGSLNLAQTKDRMISLRRRMAYHQATGLHCEVVGSNELKKLHPYLRTEDLVGAIWVPEDAVAKPQAVCYVLAKLAREGGARYVEDCQVVQVLTENARVKAVATNNGTVLCEYFINCAGMWARELGQRCSPKVRVPAVPAEHFYATTASPQLLLDPWLPCVRDYDAHTYAREWEGGFMVGGFEKEAKPAFGGGGIPEEWRNRLPQDWAHFKPLWEKAVHRLPILNDMATPILTNSPDNFTPDGKWILGETPEVDNYFVAVGMNGNSLQGAGGIGKAVAEWIIEGEPTTELLPFSVQRFIDLHNNRQYLQERAREIVGRHYSILYPHQSEYKYARKLRCSPLYSELESRGAVFGTRMGYERPLYFDSTYKRGDPLPEMPRGSFYKPKFFDFMREEYLACREGVGIIDMSSFSKIEIKSSGTEVVDYLQKLCSNDVNIPVGGISHTGMQNERGGYENDCMLVRKTDNSYFMVSPTSQQTRIFEWMRRHLPANRSVGISDLTSMYTVINVVGPKAPDLMAELSNSDVNLHPFTYKQINVGYASDVMVMAFTHTGEPGYCLYVPSEYALHVYEQLMMIGHDYGARDVGCLTQRFMRIERFIPFWGEELTSLVTPFEAGSGFRVKLDKEYFIGKFALQRQKEQGVTKRLVLFVLEDIDPDKHVWPWGGEPLYRNNEFVGTVTSAGFLI
;
A
#
# COMPACT_ATOMS: atom_id res chain seq x y z
N MET A 1 3.73 26.52 31.57
CA MET A 1 5.09 25.94 31.48
C MET A 1 5.05 24.73 30.54
N LEU A 2 5.14 24.92 29.25
CA LEU A 2 5.35 23.90 28.22
C LEU A 2 5.90 24.62 26.98
N SER A 3 7.17 24.91 26.98
CA SER A 3 7.94 25.24 25.79
C SER A 3 9.37 24.74 25.98
N LEU A 4 9.97 24.34 24.88
CA LEU A 4 11.35 23.89 24.75
C LEU A 4 11.56 22.37 24.90
N CYS A 5 11.41 21.66 23.79
CA CYS A 5 12.22 20.48 23.41
C CYS A 5 11.80 20.03 22.00
N GLY A 6 12.22 20.74 20.97
CA GLY A 6 11.88 20.42 19.58
C GLY A 6 13.00 20.67 18.57
N ARG A 7 14.27 20.72 18.98
CA ARG A 7 15.37 21.09 18.06
C ARG A 7 16.59 20.17 18.03
N ALA A 8 16.64 19.05 18.77
CA ALA A 8 17.89 18.32 18.95
C ALA A 8 18.02 17.00 18.13
N VAL A 9 17.00 16.48 17.48
CA VAL A 9 17.03 15.12 16.87
C VAL A 9 17.30 15.12 15.36
N LEU A 10 17.07 16.22 14.66
CA LEU A 10 17.28 16.31 13.20
C LEU A 10 18.74 16.54 12.75
N VAL A 11 19.67 16.86 13.66
CA VAL A 11 21.06 17.23 13.33
C VAL A 11 22.00 16.02 13.22
N LYS A 12 21.69 14.90 13.84
CA LYS A 12 22.60 13.72 13.84
C LYS A 12 22.53 12.84 12.59
N GLN A 13 21.45 12.89 11.84
CA GLN A 13 21.33 12.14 10.57
C GLN A 13 22.04 12.82 9.38
N TRP A 14 22.36 14.10 9.48
CA TRP A 14 23.02 14.85 8.40
C TRP A 14 24.54 14.69 8.35
N SER A 15 25.19 14.34 9.44
CA SER A 15 26.66 14.23 9.48
C SER A 15 27.22 13.01 8.74
N CYS A 16 26.53 11.87 8.77
CA CYS A 16 26.99 10.67 8.05
C CYS A 16 26.86 10.78 6.52
N GLN A 17 25.87 11.51 6.01
CA GLN A 17 25.71 11.67 4.56
C GLN A 17 26.77 12.60 3.93
N ASN A 18 27.28 13.59 4.68
CA ASN A 18 28.31 14.50 4.16
C ASN A 18 29.69 13.85 4.10
N GLU A 19 30.02 12.95 5.02
CA GLU A 19 31.30 12.23 4.98
C GLU A 19 31.38 11.24 3.82
N PHE A 20 30.24 10.62 3.47
CA PHE A 20 30.15 9.70 2.34
C PHE A 20 30.27 10.43 0.98
N LEU A 21 29.64 11.59 0.82
CA LEU A 21 29.80 12.42 -0.36
C LEU A 21 31.25 12.94 -0.54
N GLN A 22 31.93 13.22 0.57
CA GLN A 22 33.35 13.59 0.54
C GLN A 22 34.25 12.41 0.16
N MET A 23 33.86 11.17 0.55
CA MET A 23 34.61 9.97 0.18
C MET A 23 34.43 9.63 -1.32
N LEU A 24 33.23 9.76 -1.85
CA LEU A 24 32.97 9.64 -3.31
C LEU A 24 33.71 10.70 -4.11
N TYR A 25 33.73 11.94 -3.64
CA TYR A 25 34.47 13.03 -4.30
C TYR A 25 35.98 12.78 -4.29
N LYS A 26 36.53 12.27 -3.20
CA LYS A 26 37.96 11.88 -3.10
C LYS A 26 38.28 10.69 -4.02
N TYR A 27 37.39 9.69 -4.12
CA TYR A 27 37.62 8.51 -4.98
C TYR A 27 37.61 8.87 -6.47
N VAL A 28 36.73 9.76 -6.90
CA VAL A 28 36.66 10.24 -8.30
C VAL A 28 37.80 11.20 -8.63
N SER A 29 38.30 11.97 -7.67
CA SER A 29 39.41 12.93 -7.90
C SER A 29 40.81 12.30 -7.90
N THR A 30 40.96 11.04 -7.45
CA THR A 30 42.28 10.34 -7.41
C THR A 30 42.55 9.44 -8.61
N GLN A 31 41.59 9.27 -9.54
CA GLN A 31 41.74 8.43 -10.74
C GLN A 31 41.65 9.21 -12.07
N GLY A 32 42.03 10.48 -12.09
CA GLY A 32 42.15 11.23 -13.37
C GLY A 32 43.55 11.09 -13.96
N PRO A 33 43.73 10.85 -15.25
CA PRO A 33 45.08 10.76 -15.85
C PRO A 33 45.72 12.13 -15.90
N GLN A 34 46.98 12.20 -15.40
CA GLN A 34 47.89 13.31 -15.64
C GLN A 34 48.24 13.35 -17.12
N GLY A 35 47.95 14.43 -17.80
CA GLY A 35 48.33 14.67 -19.20
C GLY A 35 48.31 16.16 -19.50
N ASP A 36 49.42 16.64 -19.95
CA ASP A 36 49.86 18.00 -20.15
C ASP A 36 48.93 19.02 -20.76
N SER A 37 49.11 20.25 -20.27
CA SER A 37 48.50 21.49 -20.76
C SER A 37 49.19 21.98 -21.99
N SER A 38 48.45 22.26 -23.06
CA SER A 38 48.54 23.44 -23.91
C SER A 38 47.78 23.24 -25.24
N ALA A 39 46.71 23.98 -25.49
CA ALA A 39 46.41 24.69 -26.70
C ALA A 39 44.94 25.02 -26.92
N TYR A 40 44.67 26.30 -26.94
CA TYR A 40 43.68 27.07 -27.72
C TYR A 40 42.18 26.75 -27.68
N PHE A 41 41.44 27.75 -27.30
CA PHE A 41 39.99 28.00 -27.45
C PHE A 41 39.52 27.84 -28.89
N SER A 42 38.46 27.03 -29.08
CA SER A 42 37.29 27.33 -29.94
C SER A 42 36.34 26.12 -29.96
N ASP A 43 35.04 26.43 -30.02
CA ASP A 43 33.89 25.57 -30.24
C ASP A 43 33.22 24.93 -29.01
N GLY A 44 31.91 25.18 -28.91
CA GLY A 44 31.01 24.76 -27.85
C GLY A 44 30.89 23.26 -27.62
N PRO A 45 30.24 22.83 -26.51
CA PRO A 45 30.24 21.42 -26.11
C PRO A 45 29.48 20.57 -27.13
N ARG A 46 30.22 19.82 -27.94
CA ARG A 46 29.67 18.69 -28.69
C ARG A 46 29.23 17.63 -27.69
N SER A 47 27.94 17.38 -27.64
CA SER A 47 27.38 16.20 -26.94
C SER A 47 28.15 14.97 -27.47
N GLN A 48 28.94 14.38 -26.59
CA GLN A 48 29.47 13.04 -26.85
C GLN A 48 28.27 12.10 -26.91
N LYS A 49 27.86 11.71 -28.11
CA LYS A 49 27.01 10.52 -28.27
C LYS A 49 27.78 9.36 -27.67
N LEU A 50 27.37 8.91 -26.53
CA LEU A 50 27.80 7.65 -25.93
C LEU A 50 27.45 6.54 -26.96
N SER A 51 28.40 6.23 -27.86
CA SER A 51 28.33 5.01 -28.64
C SER A 51 28.60 3.87 -27.70
N TRP A 52 27.55 3.21 -27.29
CA TRP A 52 27.62 1.97 -26.52
C TRP A 52 28.21 0.92 -27.47
N SER A 53 29.52 0.72 -27.42
CA SER A 53 30.12 -0.43 -28.04
C SER A 53 29.58 -1.66 -27.34
N THR A 54 28.75 -2.42 -28.05
CA THR A 54 28.45 -3.81 -27.68
C THR A 54 29.77 -4.55 -27.64
N SER A 55 30.36 -4.67 -26.46
CA SER A 55 31.46 -5.60 -26.26
C SER A 55 30.89 -6.99 -26.39
N THR A 56 30.98 -7.52 -27.58
CA THR A 56 30.82 -8.93 -27.90
C THR A 56 31.73 -9.75 -27.02
N GLY A 57 31.13 -10.63 -26.18
CA GLY A 57 31.78 -11.81 -25.70
C GLY A 57 32.70 -11.68 -24.51
N ASN A 58 32.10 -11.55 -23.31
CA ASN A 58 32.54 -12.34 -22.19
C ASN A 58 31.33 -13.17 -21.76
N ASN A 59 31.29 -14.46 -22.14
CA ASN A 59 30.54 -15.49 -21.42
C ASN A 59 31.12 -15.53 -20.01
N SER A 60 30.71 -14.64 -19.12
CA SER A 60 31.04 -14.75 -17.72
C SER A 60 30.37 -16.02 -17.25
N LEU A 61 31.16 -17.04 -16.93
CA LEU A 61 30.69 -18.30 -16.37
C LEU A 61 29.76 -17.96 -15.19
N LEU A 62 28.54 -18.49 -15.22
CA LEU A 62 27.59 -18.33 -14.13
C LEU A 62 28.29 -18.73 -12.81
N PRO A 63 28.37 -17.85 -11.79
CA PRO A 63 29.02 -18.18 -10.53
C PRO A 63 28.27 -19.29 -9.83
N LYS A 64 28.98 -20.16 -9.11
CA LYS A 64 28.36 -21.27 -8.37
C LYS A 64 27.58 -20.80 -7.15
N GLN A 65 27.94 -19.62 -6.62
CA GLN A 65 27.29 -19.03 -5.44
C GLN A 65 27.34 -17.50 -5.45
N ALA A 66 26.40 -16.90 -4.75
CA ALA A 66 26.36 -15.48 -4.41
C ALA A 66 25.56 -15.31 -3.10
N GLN A 67 25.88 -14.30 -2.29
CA GLN A 67 25.09 -14.04 -1.10
C GLN A 67 23.69 -13.59 -1.48
N VAL A 68 23.57 -12.65 -2.41
CA VAL A 68 22.29 -12.14 -2.92
C VAL A 68 22.15 -12.38 -4.41
N VAL A 69 21.03 -12.97 -4.82
CA VAL A 69 20.66 -13.10 -6.24
C VAL A 69 19.44 -12.22 -6.50
N ILE A 70 19.57 -11.31 -7.47
CA ILE A 70 18.49 -10.41 -7.92
C ILE A 70 18.04 -10.89 -9.31
N CYS A 71 16.74 -11.15 -9.47
CA CYS A 71 16.14 -11.55 -10.74
C CYS A 71 15.54 -10.34 -11.45
N GLY A 72 16.06 -10.05 -12.66
CA GLY A 72 15.74 -8.90 -13.48
C GLY A 72 16.79 -7.79 -13.37
N ALA A 73 16.94 -6.96 -14.41
CA ALA A 73 17.81 -5.79 -14.44
C ALA A 73 17.08 -4.54 -14.94
N GLY A 74 15.82 -4.36 -14.52
CA GLY A 74 15.05 -3.13 -14.70
C GLY A 74 15.45 -2.04 -13.70
N THR A 75 14.75 -0.90 -13.69
CA THR A 75 15.04 0.25 -12.84
C THR A 75 15.10 -0.11 -11.34
N VAL A 76 14.14 -0.90 -10.87
CA VAL A 76 14.06 -1.30 -9.44
C VAL A 76 15.19 -2.25 -9.06
N ALA A 77 15.45 -3.28 -9.87
CA ALA A 77 16.51 -4.26 -9.63
C ALA A 77 17.89 -3.60 -9.53
N ASN A 78 18.20 -2.73 -10.49
CA ASN A 78 19.47 -2.00 -10.51
C ASN A 78 19.60 -1.05 -9.32
N SER A 79 18.50 -0.46 -8.87
CA SER A 79 18.50 0.37 -7.66
C SER A 79 18.73 -0.45 -6.40
N VAL A 80 18.13 -1.64 -6.26
CA VAL A 80 18.40 -2.54 -5.14
C VAL A 80 19.87 -2.96 -5.12
N ALA A 81 20.42 -3.38 -6.26
CA ALA A 81 21.83 -3.76 -6.38
C ALA A 81 22.76 -2.59 -5.98
N TYR A 82 22.48 -1.38 -6.48
CA TYR A 82 23.22 -0.17 -6.15
C TYR A 82 23.22 0.10 -4.63
N HIS A 83 22.05 0.06 -3.98
CA HIS A 83 21.96 0.38 -2.55
C HIS A 83 22.60 -0.71 -1.66
N LEU A 84 22.50 -1.99 -2.02
CA LEU A 84 23.21 -3.06 -1.32
C LEU A 84 24.72 -2.85 -1.36
N VAL A 85 25.26 -2.54 -2.54
CA VAL A 85 26.68 -2.23 -2.71
C VAL A 85 27.09 -1.00 -1.89
N GLN A 86 26.29 0.07 -1.95
CA GLN A 86 26.53 1.29 -1.18
C GLN A 86 26.54 1.04 0.34
N SER A 87 25.85 0.00 0.78
CA SER A 87 25.80 -0.44 2.19
C SER A 87 26.89 -1.47 2.55
N GLY A 88 27.85 -1.71 1.65
CA GLY A 88 28.99 -2.60 1.90
C GLY A 88 28.75 -4.08 1.56
N TRP A 89 27.64 -4.42 0.92
CA TRP A 89 27.40 -5.78 0.44
C TRP A 89 27.90 -5.93 -1.00
N HIS A 90 28.87 -6.82 -1.24
CA HIS A 90 29.55 -6.92 -2.53
C HIS A 90 29.30 -8.25 -3.27
N ASP A 91 28.91 -9.33 -2.57
CA ASP A 91 28.62 -10.63 -3.19
C ASP A 91 27.19 -10.69 -3.74
N ILE A 92 26.92 -9.86 -4.74
CA ILE A 92 25.62 -9.68 -5.39
C ILE A 92 25.72 -10.18 -6.83
N LEU A 93 24.69 -10.96 -7.25
CA LEU A 93 24.53 -11.42 -8.61
C LEU A 93 23.18 -10.95 -9.16
N VAL A 94 23.19 -10.20 -10.26
CA VAL A 94 21.99 -9.79 -10.99
C VAL A 94 21.86 -10.67 -12.23
N LEU A 95 20.72 -11.34 -12.38
CA LEU A 95 20.40 -12.22 -13.50
C LEU A 95 19.31 -11.59 -14.36
N GLU A 96 19.61 -11.39 -15.65
CA GLU A 96 18.67 -10.79 -16.62
C GLU A 96 18.47 -11.74 -17.79
N GLN A 97 17.21 -11.99 -18.15
CA GLN A 97 16.88 -12.92 -19.25
C GLN A 97 17.24 -12.38 -20.63
N GLU A 98 17.36 -11.07 -20.77
CA GLU A 98 17.72 -10.37 -22.03
C GLU A 98 18.86 -9.37 -21.77
N ARG A 99 18.58 -8.07 -21.84
CA ARG A 99 19.53 -6.98 -21.63
C ARG A 99 19.09 -6.07 -20.50
N ILE A 100 20.04 -5.41 -19.86
CA ILE A 100 19.76 -4.42 -18.81
C ILE A 100 18.79 -3.38 -19.35
N GLY A 101 17.66 -3.18 -18.64
CA GLY A 101 16.65 -2.19 -18.97
C GLY A 101 15.77 -2.51 -20.20
N SER A 102 15.83 -3.73 -20.77
CA SER A 102 15.06 -4.11 -21.97
C SER A 102 13.58 -4.36 -21.72
N GLY A 103 13.17 -4.71 -20.48
CA GLY A 103 11.77 -4.98 -20.13
C GLY A 103 10.89 -3.72 -20.19
N THR A 104 9.85 -3.65 -19.33
CA THR A 104 8.94 -2.48 -19.30
C THR A 104 9.64 -1.15 -19.04
N SER A 105 10.86 -1.17 -18.47
CA SER A 105 11.68 0.04 -18.31
C SER A 105 12.02 0.74 -19.64
N SER A 106 12.10 0.00 -20.76
CA SER A 106 12.38 0.55 -22.07
C SER A 106 11.22 1.36 -22.67
N PHE A 107 10.00 1.16 -22.16
CA PHE A 107 8.77 1.81 -22.63
C PHE A 107 8.25 2.88 -21.65
N GLY A 108 8.97 3.14 -20.57
CA GLY A 108 8.53 4.08 -19.56
C GLY A 108 8.43 5.51 -20.10
N SER A 109 7.35 6.23 -19.72
CA SER A 109 7.13 7.64 -20.12
C SER A 109 8.19 8.60 -19.58
N GLY A 110 8.98 8.19 -18.60
CA GLY A 110 10.05 8.98 -18.03
C GLY A 110 9.60 10.13 -17.13
N THR A 111 8.31 10.23 -16.79
CA THR A 111 7.80 11.29 -15.90
C THR A 111 8.15 11.02 -14.44
N LEU A 112 8.58 12.05 -13.73
CA LEU A 112 8.89 12.04 -12.30
C LEU A 112 7.99 13.06 -11.60
N GLY A 113 7.08 12.59 -10.73
CA GLY A 113 6.12 13.48 -10.09
C GLY A 113 6.05 13.29 -8.58
N LEU A 114 6.23 14.37 -7.84
CA LEU A 114 6.15 14.45 -6.38
C LEU A 114 4.71 14.58 -5.88
N PHE A 115 3.79 15.02 -6.74
CA PHE A 115 2.40 15.24 -6.38
C PHE A 115 1.58 13.94 -6.38
N LYS A 116 1.92 13.01 -5.46
CA LYS A 116 1.40 11.65 -5.31
C LYS A 116 0.74 11.44 -3.94
N PRO A 117 0.04 10.33 -3.72
CA PRO A 117 -0.45 9.96 -2.39
C PRO A 117 0.68 9.94 -1.33
N MET A 118 0.31 10.14 -0.07
CA MET A 118 1.26 10.27 1.05
C MET A 118 2.23 9.09 1.16
N ALA A 119 1.73 7.86 1.02
CA ALA A 119 2.52 6.65 1.21
C ALA A 119 3.69 6.55 0.21
N ASP A 120 3.48 6.97 -1.04
CA ASP A 120 4.48 6.85 -2.10
C ASP A 120 5.54 7.96 -2.03
N ARG A 121 5.18 9.09 -1.46
CA ARG A 121 5.93 10.34 -1.60
C ARG A 121 7.37 10.26 -1.13
N HIS A 122 7.62 9.75 0.06
CA HIS A 122 8.97 9.73 0.63
C HIS A 122 9.95 8.89 -0.20
N LEU A 123 9.47 7.78 -0.81
CA LEU A 123 10.25 6.95 -1.71
C LEU A 123 10.54 7.68 -3.03
N ILE A 124 9.52 8.37 -3.58
CA ILE A 124 9.69 9.17 -4.81
C ILE A 124 10.60 10.37 -4.61
N MET A 125 10.50 11.06 -3.47
CA MET A 125 11.40 12.16 -3.12
C MET A 125 12.87 11.71 -3.08
N TYR A 126 13.11 10.55 -2.47
CA TYR A 126 14.45 9.97 -2.46
C TYR A 126 14.93 9.62 -3.88
N SER A 127 14.06 9.07 -4.72
CA SER A 127 14.41 8.75 -6.12
C SER A 127 14.84 10.00 -6.89
N ILE A 128 14.08 11.09 -6.80
CA ILE A 128 14.42 12.36 -7.50
C ILE A 128 15.72 12.93 -6.94
N LYS A 129 15.93 12.87 -5.61
CA LYS A 129 17.19 13.30 -5.01
C LYS A 129 18.38 12.48 -5.53
N LEU A 130 18.24 11.17 -5.61
CA LEU A 130 19.27 10.28 -6.16
C LEU A 130 19.57 10.64 -7.64
N TYR A 131 18.54 10.85 -8.44
CA TYR A 131 18.73 11.19 -9.87
C TYR A 131 19.42 12.54 -10.06
N ARG A 132 19.10 13.55 -9.25
CA ARG A 132 19.83 14.83 -9.25
C ARG A 132 21.32 14.63 -8.92
N GLN A 133 21.61 13.81 -7.90
CA GLN A 133 22.99 13.48 -7.53
C GLN A 133 23.75 12.78 -8.67
N LEU A 134 23.08 11.88 -9.42
CA LEU A 134 23.72 11.22 -10.56
C LEU A 134 24.06 12.22 -11.68
N GLU A 135 23.17 13.16 -12.00
CA GLU A 135 23.48 14.25 -12.97
C GLU A 135 24.60 15.16 -12.48
N GLU A 136 24.60 15.55 -11.22
CA GLU A 136 25.67 16.35 -10.60
C GLU A 136 27.04 15.65 -10.65
N LEU A 137 27.04 14.31 -10.59
CA LEU A 137 28.26 13.49 -10.76
C LEU A 137 28.67 13.31 -12.24
N GLY A 138 27.93 13.91 -13.19
CA GLY A 138 28.23 13.88 -14.62
C GLY A 138 27.65 12.69 -15.38
N TYR A 139 26.71 11.94 -14.79
CA TYR A 139 26.00 10.87 -15.50
C TYR A 139 24.76 11.43 -16.21
N ASP A 140 24.78 11.42 -17.54
CA ASP A 140 23.62 11.85 -18.36
C ASP A 140 22.49 10.81 -18.28
N ILE A 141 21.53 11.04 -17.41
CA ILE A 141 20.28 10.27 -17.34
C ILE A 141 19.11 11.02 -18.00
N GLY A 142 19.38 12.15 -18.64
CA GLY A 142 18.38 12.99 -19.30
C GLY A 142 17.40 13.63 -18.32
N LEU A 143 17.85 13.94 -17.09
CA LEU A 143 17.03 14.58 -16.07
C LEU A 143 16.77 16.04 -16.47
N LYS A 144 15.48 16.41 -16.56
CA LYS A 144 15.05 17.80 -16.78
C LYS A 144 13.98 18.14 -15.75
N GLN A 145 14.24 19.12 -14.89
CA GLN A 145 13.24 19.63 -13.95
C GLN A 145 12.36 20.67 -14.65
N CYS A 146 11.39 20.18 -15.42
CA CYS A 146 10.48 21.01 -16.23
C CYS A 146 9.18 21.35 -15.48
N GLY A 147 8.94 20.76 -14.30
CA GLY A 147 7.71 20.91 -13.56
C GLY A 147 6.52 20.14 -14.14
N SER A 148 5.38 20.21 -13.44
CA SER A 148 4.13 19.61 -13.94
C SER A 148 2.89 20.46 -13.61
N LEU A 149 1.91 20.42 -14.50
CA LEU A 149 0.59 21.01 -14.39
C LEU A 149 -0.44 19.92 -14.16
N ASN A 150 -1.09 19.95 -12.99
CA ASN A 150 -2.10 19.00 -12.57
C ASN A 150 -3.47 19.66 -12.72
N LEU A 151 -4.18 19.35 -13.82
CA LEU A 151 -5.37 20.08 -14.26
C LEU A 151 -6.65 19.63 -13.54
N ALA A 152 -7.58 20.55 -13.35
CA ALA A 152 -8.93 20.30 -12.83
C ALA A 152 -9.99 20.88 -13.78
N GLN A 153 -10.83 20.02 -14.37
CA GLN A 153 -11.99 20.42 -15.16
C GLN A 153 -13.24 20.59 -14.29
N THR A 154 -13.26 20.00 -13.09
CA THR A 154 -14.42 20.01 -12.19
C THR A 154 -14.07 20.59 -10.83
N LYS A 155 -15.10 21.13 -10.13
CA LYS A 155 -14.94 21.60 -8.73
C LYS A 155 -14.47 20.48 -7.81
N ASP A 156 -15.03 19.28 -7.94
CA ASP A 156 -14.65 18.11 -7.15
C ASP A 156 -13.16 17.75 -7.37
N ARG A 157 -12.70 17.79 -8.62
CA ARG A 157 -11.28 17.59 -8.92
C ARG A 157 -10.40 18.62 -8.23
N MET A 158 -10.80 19.89 -8.28
CA MET A 158 -10.05 20.95 -7.62
C MET A 158 -10.00 20.77 -6.10
N ILE A 159 -11.11 20.33 -5.46
CA ILE A 159 -11.12 19.96 -4.03
C ILE A 159 -10.12 18.83 -3.76
N SER A 160 -10.17 17.77 -4.57
CA SER A 160 -9.24 16.63 -4.46
C SER A 160 -7.77 17.06 -4.55
N LEU A 161 -7.45 17.92 -5.53
CA LEU A 161 -6.10 18.42 -5.73
C LEU A 161 -5.65 19.36 -4.59
N ARG A 162 -6.52 20.25 -4.11
CA ARG A 162 -6.22 21.14 -2.97
C ARG A 162 -5.99 20.38 -1.67
N ARG A 163 -6.75 19.32 -1.39
CA ARG A 163 -6.54 18.45 -0.22
C ARG A 163 -5.13 17.84 -0.27
N ARG A 164 -4.74 17.31 -1.44
CA ARG A 164 -3.39 16.78 -1.65
C ARG A 164 -2.31 17.87 -1.52
N MET A 165 -2.55 19.05 -2.11
CA MET A 165 -1.65 20.21 -2.03
C MET A 165 -1.38 20.64 -0.59
N ALA A 166 -2.41 20.73 0.24
CA ALA A 166 -2.27 21.14 1.63
C ALA A 166 -1.27 20.26 2.40
N TYR A 167 -1.37 18.93 2.24
CA TYR A 167 -0.41 18.01 2.85
C TYR A 167 1.01 18.18 2.28
N HIS A 168 1.13 18.32 0.97
CA HIS A 168 2.44 18.45 0.33
C HIS A 168 3.15 19.75 0.72
N GLN A 169 2.44 20.85 0.79
CA GLN A 169 2.97 22.13 1.30
C GLN A 169 3.43 22.02 2.76
N ALA A 170 2.60 21.41 3.63
CA ALA A 170 2.94 21.17 5.03
C ALA A 170 4.23 20.35 5.21
N THR A 171 4.54 19.50 4.26
CA THR A 171 5.73 18.63 4.26
C THR A 171 6.84 19.14 3.32
N GLY A 172 6.79 20.42 2.92
CA GLY A 172 7.91 21.11 2.25
C GLY A 172 7.98 20.99 0.73
N LEU A 173 6.92 20.50 0.04
CA LEU A 173 6.88 20.55 -1.42
C LEU A 173 6.34 21.92 -1.87
N HIS A 174 7.08 22.60 -2.73
CA HIS A 174 6.58 23.80 -3.36
C HIS A 174 5.53 23.44 -4.43
N CYS A 175 4.29 23.86 -4.21
CA CYS A 175 3.20 23.71 -5.18
C CYS A 175 2.15 24.80 -4.94
N GLU A 176 1.52 25.26 -6.03
CA GLU A 176 0.58 26.38 -5.98
C GLU A 176 -0.59 26.21 -6.94
N VAL A 177 -1.70 26.91 -6.63
CA VAL A 177 -2.87 26.97 -7.51
C VAL A 177 -2.60 28.00 -8.59
N VAL A 178 -2.79 27.61 -9.85
CA VAL A 178 -2.63 28.50 -11.01
C VAL A 178 -3.94 28.59 -11.79
N GLY A 179 -4.24 29.81 -12.23
CA GLY A 179 -5.41 30.11 -13.07
C GLY A 179 -5.12 30.05 -14.57
N SER A 180 -6.16 30.28 -15.39
CA SER A 180 -6.08 30.14 -16.87
C SER A 180 -4.97 31.01 -17.50
N ASN A 181 -4.80 32.26 -17.02
CA ASN A 181 -3.80 33.17 -17.57
C ASN A 181 -2.36 32.72 -17.27
N GLU A 182 -2.11 32.17 -16.10
CA GLU A 182 -0.81 31.62 -15.68
C GLU A 182 -0.53 30.32 -16.39
N LEU A 183 -1.53 29.48 -16.58
CA LEU A 183 -1.44 28.25 -17.34
C LEU A 183 -0.99 28.49 -18.78
N LYS A 184 -1.54 29.51 -19.45
CA LYS A 184 -1.14 29.88 -20.81
C LYS A 184 0.31 30.41 -20.92
N LYS A 185 0.81 31.01 -19.81
CA LYS A 185 2.24 31.43 -19.78
C LYS A 185 3.17 30.24 -19.59
N LEU A 186 2.79 29.29 -18.71
CA LEU A 186 3.58 28.09 -18.40
C LEU A 186 3.56 27.09 -19.55
N HIS A 187 2.42 26.96 -20.25
CA HIS A 187 2.25 26.01 -21.34
C HIS A 187 1.36 26.61 -22.44
N PRO A 188 1.92 27.32 -23.44
CA PRO A 188 1.16 28.10 -24.42
C PRO A 188 0.19 27.31 -25.29
N TYR A 189 0.39 26.01 -25.43
CA TYR A 189 -0.40 25.12 -26.28
C TYR A 189 -1.65 24.58 -25.63
N LEU A 190 -1.88 24.87 -24.33
CA LEU A 190 -3.04 24.36 -23.58
C LEU A 190 -4.33 25.13 -23.90
N ARG A 191 -5.40 24.38 -24.14
CA ARG A 191 -6.77 24.90 -24.00
C ARG A 191 -7.11 24.99 -22.51
N THR A 192 -7.51 26.17 -22.04
CA THR A 192 -7.69 26.45 -20.61
C THR A 192 -9.10 26.96 -20.25
N GLU A 193 -9.95 27.21 -21.25
CA GLU A 193 -11.26 27.85 -21.09
C GLU A 193 -12.26 26.99 -20.30
N ASP A 194 -12.10 25.69 -20.33
CA ASP A 194 -12.95 24.70 -19.63
C ASP A 194 -12.35 24.25 -18.27
N LEU A 195 -11.24 24.84 -17.84
CA LEU A 195 -10.58 24.48 -16.58
C LEU A 195 -11.07 25.33 -15.42
N VAL A 196 -11.32 24.67 -14.27
CA VAL A 196 -11.52 25.35 -12.97
C VAL A 196 -10.19 25.91 -12.44
N GLY A 197 -9.07 25.30 -12.82
CA GLY A 197 -7.72 25.68 -12.46
C GLY A 197 -6.76 24.50 -12.52
N ALA A 198 -5.55 24.68 -12.00
CA ALA A 198 -4.55 23.61 -11.90
C ALA A 198 -3.68 23.78 -10.65
N ILE A 199 -2.94 22.72 -10.29
CA ILE A 199 -1.82 22.79 -9.36
C ILE A 199 -0.51 22.72 -10.15
N TRP A 200 0.31 23.73 -10.00
CA TRP A 200 1.67 23.80 -10.51
C TRP A 200 2.65 23.19 -9.51
N VAL A 201 3.54 22.32 -9.98
CA VAL A 201 4.58 21.67 -9.17
C VAL A 201 5.93 21.85 -9.91
N PRO A 202 6.72 22.88 -9.56
CA PRO A 202 7.98 23.20 -10.28
C PRO A 202 9.08 22.17 -10.07
N GLU A 203 9.02 21.36 -8.99
CA GLU A 203 10.04 20.36 -8.66
C GLU A 203 9.89 19.04 -9.43
N ASP A 204 8.77 18.83 -10.12
CA ASP A 204 8.56 17.65 -10.96
C ASP A 204 9.52 17.68 -12.15
N ALA A 205 9.86 16.49 -12.65
CA ALA A 205 10.90 16.33 -13.66
C ALA A 205 10.55 15.23 -14.68
N VAL A 206 11.41 15.06 -15.65
CA VAL A 206 11.46 13.90 -16.54
C VAL A 206 12.88 13.34 -16.56
N ALA A 207 13.03 12.04 -16.84
CA ALA A 207 14.33 11.39 -17.06
C ALA A 207 14.17 10.24 -18.06
N LYS A 208 15.29 9.69 -18.56
CA LYS A 208 15.31 8.54 -19.46
C LYS A 208 15.43 7.23 -18.65
N PRO A 209 14.38 6.38 -18.59
CA PRO A 209 14.39 5.21 -17.71
C PRO A 209 15.53 4.23 -18.01
N GLN A 210 15.84 4.00 -19.28
CA GLN A 210 16.95 3.12 -19.67
C GLN A 210 18.30 3.68 -19.24
N ALA A 211 18.53 4.99 -19.35
CA ALA A 211 19.78 5.62 -18.91
C ALA A 211 19.95 5.45 -17.39
N VAL A 212 18.88 5.63 -16.63
CA VAL A 212 18.89 5.34 -15.16
C VAL A 212 19.26 3.88 -14.89
N CYS A 213 18.68 2.92 -15.64
CA CYS A 213 19.06 1.50 -15.50
C CYS A 213 20.55 1.27 -15.72
N TYR A 214 21.12 1.83 -16.80
CA TYR A 214 22.52 1.64 -17.14
C TYR A 214 23.46 2.30 -16.12
N VAL A 215 23.15 3.51 -15.67
CA VAL A 215 23.98 4.22 -14.70
C VAL A 215 24.00 3.48 -13.35
N LEU A 216 22.83 3.08 -12.84
CA LEU A 216 22.74 2.33 -11.58
C LEU A 216 23.43 0.96 -11.70
N ALA A 217 23.26 0.24 -12.82
CA ALA A 217 23.96 -1.02 -13.07
C ALA A 217 25.49 -0.83 -13.16
N LYS A 218 25.96 0.25 -13.80
CA LYS A 218 27.39 0.60 -13.86
C LYS A 218 27.94 0.82 -12.46
N LEU A 219 27.31 1.66 -11.66
CA LEU A 219 27.73 1.95 -10.29
C LEU A 219 27.69 0.73 -9.38
N ALA A 220 26.70 -0.14 -9.54
CA ALA A 220 26.64 -1.40 -8.81
C ALA A 220 27.79 -2.34 -9.20
N ARG A 221 28.12 -2.44 -10.50
CA ARG A 221 29.29 -3.23 -10.98
C ARG A 221 30.61 -2.68 -10.45
N GLU A 222 30.80 -1.37 -10.49
CA GLU A 222 32.00 -0.72 -9.93
C GLU A 222 32.18 -1.02 -8.43
N GLY A 223 31.07 -1.19 -7.71
CA GLY A 223 31.06 -1.59 -6.33
C GLY A 223 31.08 -3.10 -6.06
N GLY A 224 31.25 -3.94 -7.10
CA GLY A 224 31.45 -5.38 -6.96
C GLY A 224 30.29 -6.28 -7.36
N ALA A 225 29.11 -5.75 -7.69
CA ALA A 225 27.98 -6.57 -8.16
C ALA A 225 28.27 -7.18 -9.55
N ARG A 226 27.96 -8.45 -9.72
CA ARG A 226 28.10 -9.20 -10.96
C ARG A 226 26.79 -9.23 -11.73
N TYR A 227 26.83 -9.08 -13.03
CA TYR A 227 25.65 -9.13 -13.92
C TYR A 227 25.84 -10.20 -14.98
N VAL A 228 24.82 -11.04 -15.16
CA VAL A 228 24.75 -12.06 -16.22
C VAL A 228 23.48 -11.81 -17.03
N GLU A 229 23.68 -11.36 -18.25
CA GLU A 229 22.61 -11.19 -19.26
C GLU A 229 22.40 -12.52 -20.04
N ASP A 230 21.31 -12.63 -20.79
CA ASP A 230 20.89 -13.84 -21.49
C ASP A 230 20.78 -15.07 -20.51
N CYS A 231 20.39 -14.78 -19.25
CA CYS A 231 20.28 -15.76 -18.18
C CYS A 231 18.89 -15.71 -17.52
N GLN A 232 18.03 -16.62 -17.90
CA GLN A 232 16.67 -16.72 -17.38
C GLN A 232 16.63 -17.49 -16.07
N VAL A 233 16.08 -16.89 -15.01
CA VAL A 233 15.72 -17.61 -13.78
C VAL A 233 14.49 -18.48 -14.03
N VAL A 234 14.64 -19.78 -13.88
CA VAL A 234 13.57 -20.76 -14.12
C VAL A 234 12.80 -21.03 -12.83
N GLN A 235 13.52 -21.22 -11.72
CA GLN A 235 12.92 -21.59 -10.44
C GLN A 235 13.83 -21.15 -9.28
N VAL A 236 13.23 -20.82 -8.13
CA VAL A 236 13.93 -20.67 -6.86
C VAL A 236 13.78 -21.97 -6.07
N LEU A 237 14.89 -22.53 -5.66
CA LEU A 237 14.97 -23.78 -4.91
C LEU A 237 15.02 -23.44 -3.41
N THR A 238 14.20 -24.13 -2.63
CA THR A 238 14.05 -23.88 -1.20
C THR A 238 14.36 -25.12 -0.37
N GLU A 239 14.80 -24.92 0.85
CA GLU A 239 14.96 -25.96 1.85
C GLU A 239 14.32 -25.49 3.16
N ASN A 240 13.39 -26.26 3.74
CA ASN A 240 12.63 -25.88 4.92
C ASN A 240 11.92 -24.52 4.80
N ALA A 241 11.31 -24.25 3.62
CA ALA A 241 10.68 -22.97 3.30
C ALA A 241 11.64 -21.76 3.38
N ARG A 242 12.95 -21.96 3.13
CA ARG A 242 13.95 -20.92 3.04
C ARG A 242 14.69 -20.99 1.72
N VAL A 243 15.08 -19.86 1.15
CA VAL A 243 15.87 -19.79 -0.08
C VAL A 243 17.17 -20.58 0.09
N LYS A 244 17.51 -21.41 -0.92
CA LYS A 244 18.74 -22.22 -0.97
C LYS A 244 19.55 -21.97 -2.22
N ALA A 245 18.89 -21.89 -3.37
CA ALA A 245 19.54 -21.71 -4.66
C ALA A 245 18.57 -21.17 -5.71
N VAL A 246 19.11 -20.72 -6.83
CA VAL A 246 18.36 -20.28 -8.00
C VAL A 246 18.76 -21.15 -9.18
N ALA A 247 17.79 -21.82 -9.81
CA ALA A 247 17.97 -22.55 -11.05
C ALA A 247 17.73 -21.60 -12.24
N THR A 248 18.65 -21.62 -13.19
CA THR A 248 18.60 -20.84 -14.42
C THR A 248 18.72 -21.76 -15.65
N ASN A 249 18.47 -21.24 -16.84
CA ASN A 249 18.76 -21.94 -18.10
C ASN A 249 20.28 -22.24 -18.31
N ASN A 250 21.16 -21.54 -17.56
CA ASN A 250 22.64 -21.68 -17.68
C ASN A 250 23.26 -22.45 -16.50
N GLY A 251 22.46 -22.95 -15.54
CA GLY A 251 22.93 -23.68 -14.36
C GLY A 251 22.27 -23.22 -13.07
N THR A 252 22.83 -23.67 -11.93
CA THR A 252 22.29 -23.36 -10.59
C THR A 252 23.27 -22.56 -9.78
N VAL A 253 22.79 -21.55 -9.04
CA VAL A 253 23.56 -20.67 -8.16
C VAL A 253 23.05 -20.84 -6.73
N LEU A 254 23.93 -21.17 -5.78
CA LEU A 254 23.59 -21.16 -4.36
C LEU A 254 23.48 -19.73 -3.87
N CYS A 255 22.48 -19.44 -3.04
CA CYS A 255 22.31 -18.08 -2.48
C CYS A 255 21.64 -18.11 -1.11
N GLU A 256 21.88 -17.07 -0.34
CA GLU A 256 21.21 -16.84 0.94
C GLU A 256 19.92 -16.03 0.77
N TYR A 257 19.97 -14.98 -0.05
CA TYR A 257 18.83 -14.09 -0.34
C TYR A 257 18.47 -14.12 -1.83
N PHE A 258 17.20 -14.10 -2.10
CA PHE A 258 16.68 -13.96 -3.46
C PHE A 258 15.72 -12.77 -3.53
N ILE A 259 15.88 -11.91 -4.55
CA ILE A 259 15.03 -10.74 -4.75
C ILE A 259 14.35 -10.84 -6.11
N ASN A 260 13.04 -11.01 -6.09
CA ASN A 260 12.22 -11.06 -7.29
C ASN A 260 11.90 -9.64 -7.76
N CYS A 261 12.65 -9.14 -8.73
CA CYS A 261 12.42 -7.90 -9.46
C CYS A 261 12.05 -8.16 -10.93
N ALA A 262 11.47 -9.33 -11.22
CA ALA A 262 11.19 -9.81 -12.57
C ALA A 262 9.99 -9.10 -13.27
N GLY A 263 9.54 -7.94 -12.75
CA GLY A 263 8.47 -7.17 -13.37
C GLY A 263 7.20 -7.98 -13.61
N MET A 264 6.72 -8.04 -14.86
CA MET A 264 5.49 -8.78 -15.19
C MET A 264 5.63 -10.30 -15.11
N TRP A 265 6.84 -10.85 -15.11
CA TRP A 265 7.11 -12.31 -14.95
C TRP A 265 7.19 -12.76 -13.48
N ALA A 266 7.14 -11.81 -12.54
CA ALA A 266 7.36 -12.09 -11.12
C ALA A 266 6.34 -13.07 -10.52
N ARG A 267 5.08 -13.02 -10.97
CA ARG A 267 4.02 -13.92 -10.52
C ARG A 267 4.29 -15.36 -10.97
N GLU A 268 4.59 -15.55 -12.24
CA GLU A 268 4.90 -16.87 -12.82
C GLU A 268 6.13 -17.49 -12.14
N LEU A 269 7.14 -16.70 -11.86
CA LEU A 269 8.33 -17.15 -11.13
C LEU A 269 7.96 -17.60 -9.70
N GLY A 270 7.14 -16.84 -8.98
CA GLY A 270 6.64 -17.25 -7.67
C GLY A 270 5.83 -18.55 -7.69
N GLN A 271 5.02 -18.77 -8.75
CA GLN A 271 4.24 -20.01 -8.90
C GLN A 271 5.09 -21.27 -9.12
N ARG A 272 6.34 -21.11 -9.57
CA ARG A 272 7.28 -22.22 -9.78
C ARG A 272 8.06 -22.61 -8.53
N CYS A 273 7.91 -21.86 -7.43
CA CYS A 273 8.54 -22.19 -6.14
C CYS A 273 7.79 -23.30 -5.40
N SER A 274 8.46 -23.94 -4.44
CA SER A 274 7.85 -24.89 -3.53
C SER A 274 8.33 -24.60 -2.09
N PRO A 275 7.47 -24.04 -1.22
CA PRO A 275 6.06 -23.68 -1.46
C PRO A 275 5.90 -22.56 -2.51
N LYS A 276 4.72 -22.46 -3.10
CA LYS A 276 4.40 -21.41 -4.07
C LYS A 276 4.39 -20.05 -3.39
N VAL A 277 5.03 -19.07 -4.01
CA VAL A 277 5.08 -17.68 -3.52
C VAL A 277 4.01 -16.85 -4.22
N ARG A 278 3.24 -16.09 -3.42
CA ARG A 278 2.22 -15.17 -3.91
C ARG A 278 2.83 -13.85 -4.36
N VAL A 279 2.60 -13.52 -5.62
CA VAL A 279 2.95 -12.21 -6.19
C VAL A 279 1.76 -11.73 -7.00
N PRO A 280 0.73 -11.13 -6.38
CA PRO A 280 -0.52 -10.80 -7.05
C PRO A 280 -0.37 -9.56 -7.94
N ALA A 281 0.22 -9.77 -9.09
CA ALA A 281 0.39 -8.76 -10.11
C ALA A 281 0.08 -9.36 -11.50
N VAL A 282 -0.43 -8.55 -12.41
CA VAL A 282 -0.86 -8.97 -13.74
C VAL A 282 -0.49 -7.92 -14.78
N PRO A 283 0.02 -8.32 -15.96
CA PRO A 283 0.24 -7.39 -17.04
C PRO A 283 -1.09 -6.90 -17.64
N ALA A 284 -1.22 -5.59 -17.80
CA ALA A 284 -2.29 -4.94 -18.56
C ALA A 284 -1.69 -4.12 -19.70
N GLU A 285 -2.43 -3.97 -20.79
CA GLU A 285 -2.05 -3.11 -21.91
C GLU A 285 -1.99 -1.65 -21.44
N HIS A 286 -0.95 -0.96 -21.83
CA HIS A 286 -0.76 0.45 -21.51
C HIS A 286 -0.28 1.21 -22.75
N PHE A 287 -0.92 2.34 -23.03
CA PHE A 287 -0.76 3.05 -24.30
C PHE A 287 -0.19 4.43 -24.15
N TYR A 288 0.67 4.80 -25.10
CA TYR A 288 1.00 6.17 -25.39
C TYR A 288 1.26 6.36 -26.89
N ALA A 289 1.03 7.55 -27.38
CA ALA A 289 1.38 7.95 -28.74
C ALA A 289 2.47 9.01 -28.72
N THR A 290 3.43 8.91 -29.65
CA THR A 290 4.44 9.92 -29.87
C THR A 290 4.20 10.61 -31.21
N THR A 291 4.36 11.90 -31.24
CA THR A 291 4.25 12.71 -32.46
C THR A 291 5.39 13.69 -32.53
N ALA A 292 5.82 14.05 -33.75
CA ALA A 292 6.86 15.01 -33.98
C ALA A 292 6.32 16.13 -34.90
N SER A 293 6.96 17.28 -34.88
CA SER A 293 6.69 18.33 -35.85
C SER A 293 7.94 18.61 -36.70
N PRO A 294 7.87 18.43 -37.99
CA PRO A 294 8.98 18.80 -38.85
C PRO A 294 9.27 20.31 -38.88
N GLN A 295 8.28 21.13 -38.50
CA GLN A 295 8.28 22.57 -38.62
C GLN A 295 8.38 23.33 -37.30
N LEU A 296 8.04 22.68 -36.19
CA LEU A 296 8.01 23.27 -34.86
C LEU A 296 8.75 22.38 -33.88
N LEU A 297 9.91 22.82 -33.40
CA LEU A 297 10.62 22.19 -32.31
C LEU A 297 10.07 22.74 -30.99
N LEU A 298 9.48 21.86 -30.17
CA LEU A 298 8.96 22.27 -28.88
C LEU A 298 10.09 22.60 -27.91
N ASP A 299 9.81 23.54 -26.98
CA ASP A 299 10.72 23.82 -25.89
C ASP A 299 10.89 22.55 -25.02
N PRO A 300 12.11 22.05 -24.84
CA PRO A 300 12.38 20.85 -24.04
C PRO A 300 12.08 21.05 -22.56
N TRP A 301 11.79 22.25 -22.08
CA TRP A 301 11.45 22.60 -20.71
C TRP A 301 9.95 22.79 -20.49
N LEU A 302 9.11 22.49 -21.49
CA LEU A 302 7.66 22.51 -21.31
C LEU A 302 7.23 21.62 -20.13
N PRO A 303 6.39 22.13 -19.22
CA PRO A 303 5.87 21.35 -18.10
C PRO A 303 5.12 20.10 -18.57
N CYS A 304 5.26 19.01 -17.80
CA CYS A 304 4.38 17.86 -17.97
C CYS A 304 2.94 18.23 -17.65
N VAL A 305 1.98 17.75 -18.43
CA VAL A 305 0.56 17.98 -18.22
C VAL A 305 -0.11 16.69 -17.74
N ARG A 306 -0.88 16.75 -16.66
CA ARG A 306 -1.73 15.66 -16.18
C ARG A 306 -3.16 16.14 -16.13
N ASP A 307 -3.97 15.71 -17.09
CA ASP A 307 -5.40 15.97 -17.12
C ASP A 307 -6.14 14.78 -16.52
N TYR A 308 -6.34 14.82 -15.21
CA TYR A 308 -6.94 13.70 -14.45
C TYR A 308 -8.38 13.41 -14.87
N ASP A 309 -9.18 14.44 -15.22
CA ASP A 309 -10.57 14.26 -15.60
C ASP A 309 -10.71 13.68 -17.01
N ALA A 310 -9.74 13.99 -17.89
CA ALA A 310 -9.59 13.38 -19.21
C ALA A 310 -8.93 11.98 -19.16
N HIS A 311 -8.30 11.61 -18.05
CA HIS A 311 -7.46 10.41 -17.90
C HIS A 311 -6.21 10.40 -18.79
N THR A 312 -5.68 11.56 -19.15
CA THR A 312 -4.52 11.70 -20.05
C THR A 312 -3.37 12.42 -19.39
N TYR A 313 -2.17 12.13 -19.88
CA TYR A 313 -0.97 12.90 -19.60
C TYR A 313 -0.23 13.24 -20.91
N ALA A 314 0.52 14.34 -20.90
CA ALA A 314 1.35 14.74 -22.03
C ALA A 314 2.67 15.33 -21.53
N ARG A 315 3.73 15.15 -22.31
CA ARG A 315 5.01 15.82 -22.09
C ARG A 315 5.74 16.05 -23.41
N GLU A 316 6.70 16.95 -23.42
CA GLU A 316 7.65 17.07 -24.51
C GLU A 316 8.46 15.76 -24.66
N TRP A 317 8.68 15.33 -25.91
CA TRP A 317 9.45 14.16 -26.27
C TRP A 317 10.13 14.37 -27.64
N GLU A 318 11.45 14.49 -27.63
CA GLU A 318 12.28 14.62 -28.82
C GLU A 318 11.80 15.71 -29.80
N GLY A 319 11.41 16.86 -29.25
CA GLY A 319 10.90 18.01 -30.02
C GLY A 319 9.42 17.95 -30.42
N GLY A 320 8.72 16.86 -30.08
CA GLY A 320 7.28 16.67 -30.22
C GLY A 320 6.61 16.38 -28.90
N PHE A 321 5.43 15.73 -28.92
CA PHE A 321 4.72 15.30 -27.74
C PHE A 321 4.69 13.77 -27.61
N MET A 322 4.84 13.31 -26.38
CA MET A 322 4.37 12.00 -25.94
C MET A 322 3.06 12.19 -25.15
N VAL A 323 2.00 11.51 -25.60
CA VAL A 323 0.67 11.55 -25.01
C VAL A 323 0.25 10.15 -24.60
N GLY A 324 -0.06 9.93 -23.34
CA GLY A 324 -0.55 8.66 -22.83
C GLY A 324 -1.77 8.84 -21.92
N GLY A 325 -2.26 7.73 -21.37
CA GLY A 325 -3.41 7.81 -20.50
C GLY A 325 -3.63 6.54 -19.70
N PHE A 326 -4.63 6.60 -18.81
CA PHE A 326 -5.06 5.49 -17.96
C PHE A 326 -6.54 5.20 -18.24
N GLU A 327 -6.80 4.20 -19.07
CA GLU A 327 -8.13 3.83 -19.52
C GLU A 327 -9.01 3.42 -18.33
N LYS A 328 -10.28 3.88 -18.34
CA LYS A 328 -11.26 3.51 -17.29
C LYS A 328 -11.58 2.01 -17.30
N GLU A 329 -11.57 1.41 -18.47
CA GLU A 329 -11.75 -0.03 -18.70
C GLU A 329 -10.53 -0.55 -19.45
N ALA A 330 -9.49 -0.96 -18.71
CA ALA A 330 -8.25 -1.46 -19.30
C ALA A 330 -8.36 -2.91 -19.77
N LYS A 331 -7.46 -3.31 -20.66
CA LYS A 331 -7.37 -4.67 -21.16
C LYS A 331 -6.26 -5.43 -20.43
N PRO A 332 -6.55 -6.62 -19.86
CA PRO A 332 -5.49 -7.53 -19.47
C PRO A 332 -4.64 -7.88 -20.72
N ALA A 333 -3.33 -7.78 -20.59
CA ALA A 333 -2.43 -8.12 -21.69
C ALA A 333 -2.48 -9.62 -22.02
N PHE A 334 -2.07 -9.96 -23.21
CA PHE A 334 -2.03 -11.35 -23.71
C PHE A 334 -3.38 -12.08 -23.67
N GLY A 335 -4.49 -11.34 -23.85
CA GLY A 335 -5.84 -11.92 -23.80
C GLY A 335 -6.20 -12.54 -22.45
N GLY A 336 -5.52 -12.13 -21.38
CA GLY A 336 -5.66 -12.75 -20.06
C GLY A 336 -4.97 -14.09 -19.91
N GLY A 337 -4.22 -14.55 -20.90
CA GLY A 337 -3.32 -15.73 -20.87
C GLY A 337 -2.08 -15.47 -20.01
N GLY A 338 -1.15 -16.42 -19.97
CA GLY A 338 0.22 -16.22 -19.49
C GLY A 338 1.01 -15.38 -20.48
N ILE A 339 2.15 -14.85 -20.04
CA ILE A 339 3.10 -14.20 -20.94
C ILE A 339 3.64 -15.29 -21.87
N PRO A 340 3.53 -15.13 -23.21
CA PRO A 340 4.09 -16.09 -24.14
C PRO A 340 5.60 -16.22 -23.93
N GLU A 341 6.15 -17.43 -23.98
CA GLU A 341 7.55 -17.70 -23.70
C GLU A 341 8.49 -16.98 -24.68
N GLU A 342 8.05 -16.84 -25.94
CA GLU A 342 8.78 -16.15 -27.00
C GLU A 342 8.51 -14.64 -27.06
N TRP A 343 7.65 -14.09 -26.18
CA TRP A 343 7.32 -12.68 -26.24
C TRP A 343 8.52 -11.82 -25.84
N ARG A 344 8.92 -10.93 -26.74
CA ARG A 344 10.07 -10.02 -26.56
C ARG A 344 9.79 -8.57 -26.93
N ASN A 345 8.62 -8.28 -27.52
CA ASN A 345 8.34 -7.01 -28.17
C ASN A 345 7.07 -6.32 -27.65
N ARG A 346 6.68 -5.26 -28.35
CA ARG A 346 5.46 -4.49 -28.10
C ARG A 346 4.24 -5.33 -28.45
N LEU A 347 3.12 -5.02 -27.81
CA LEU A 347 1.83 -5.53 -28.21
C LEU A 347 1.35 -4.87 -29.51
N PRO A 348 0.40 -5.47 -30.25
CA PRO A 348 -0.20 -4.84 -31.41
C PRO A 348 -0.79 -3.47 -31.08
N GLN A 349 -0.71 -2.54 -32.01
CA GLN A 349 -1.35 -1.24 -31.89
C GLN A 349 -2.87 -1.40 -31.87
N ASP A 350 -3.55 -0.76 -30.92
CA ASP A 350 -5.00 -0.75 -30.80
C ASP A 350 -5.51 0.68 -30.73
N TRP A 351 -5.56 1.32 -31.90
CA TRP A 351 -6.10 2.67 -32.02
C TRP A 351 -7.57 2.78 -31.64
N ALA A 352 -8.37 1.75 -31.86
CA ALA A 352 -9.77 1.76 -31.50
C ALA A 352 -9.97 1.93 -29.98
N HIS A 353 -9.11 1.27 -29.20
CA HIS A 353 -9.11 1.38 -27.73
C HIS A 353 -8.52 2.71 -27.24
N PHE A 354 -7.42 3.18 -27.84
CA PHE A 354 -6.74 4.42 -27.44
C PHE A 354 -7.43 5.70 -27.91
N LYS A 355 -8.20 5.65 -29.02
CA LYS A 355 -8.84 6.82 -29.66
C LYS A 355 -9.59 7.73 -28.69
N PRO A 356 -10.42 7.24 -27.74
CA PRO A 356 -11.13 8.12 -26.80
C PRO A 356 -10.19 8.97 -25.91
N LEU A 357 -9.00 8.45 -25.58
CA LEU A 357 -7.98 9.21 -24.84
C LEU A 357 -7.29 10.21 -25.75
N TRP A 358 -6.97 9.80 -26.97
CA TRP A 358 -6.35 10.68 -27.96
C TRP A 358 -7.24 11.90 -28.28
N GLU A 359 -8.53 11.71 -28.51
CA GLU A 359 -9.49 12.79 -28.76
C GLU A 359 -9.54 13.80 -27.61
N LYS A 360 -9.49 13.33 -26.36
CA LYS A 360 -9.42 14.19 -25.17
C LYS A 360 -8.10 14.95 -25.08
N ALA A 361 -7.00 14.29 -25.45
CA ALA A 361 -5.68 14.94 -25.50
C ALA A 361 -5.63 16.02 -26.57
N VAL A 362 -6.18 15.78 -27.76
CA VAL A 362 -6.32 16.77 -28.83
C VAL A 362 -7.20 17.95 -28.40
N HIS A 363 -8.30 17.66 -27.66
CA HIS A 363 -9.11 18.74 -27.07
C HIS A 363 -8.28 19.61 -26.13
N ARG A 364 -7.43 19.00 -25.28
CA ARG A 364 -6.56 19.72 -24.33
C ARG A 364 -5.39 20.43 -25.00
N LEU A 365 -4.79 19.81 -26.00
CA LEU A 365 -3.63 20.28 -26.77
C LEU A 365 -3.99 20.34 -28.25
N PRO A 366 -4.70 21.40 -28.73
CA PRO A 366 -5.15 21.50 -30.14
C PRO A 366 -4.01 21.42 -31.16
N ILE A 367 -2.81 21.79 -30.79
CA ILE A 367 -1.61 21.73 -31.64
C ILE A 367 -1.32 20.30 -32.15
N LEU A 368 -1.82 19.27 -31.46
CA LEU A 368 -1.65 17.89 -31.90
C LEU A 368 -2.30 17.59 -33.27
N ASN A 369 -3.26 18.42 -33.73
CA ASN A 369 -3.85 18.30 -35.05
C ASN A 369 -2.86 18.73 -36.16
N ASP A 370 -1.91 19.60 -35.82
CA ASP A 370 -0.96 20.19 -36.77
C ASP A 370 0.38 19.43 -36.81
N MET A 371 0.48 18.38 -35.99
CA MET A 371 1.68 17.53 -35.91
C MET A 371 1.61 16.34 -36.87
N ALA A 372 2.76 15.67 -37.06
CA ALA A 372 2.84 14.47 -37.87
C ALA A 372 1.94 13.35 -37.29
N THR A 373 1.58 12.41 -38.15
CA THR A 373 0.78 11.23 -37.76
C THR A 373 1.37 10.55 -36.51
N PRO A 374 0.61 10.40 -35.46
CA PRO A 374 1.13 9.84 -34.22
C PRO A 374 1.47 8.34 -34.34
N ILE A 375 2.53 7.93 -33.68
CA ILE A 375 2.95 6.53 -33.59
C ILE A 375 2.47 5.99 -32.24
N LEU A 376 1.50 5.06 -32.27
CA LEU A 376 0.97 4.41 -31.06
C LEU A 376 1.91 3.31 -30.57
N THR A 377 2.28 3.36 -29.32
CA THR A 377 2.97 2.28 -28.63
C THR A 377 1.99 1.64 -27.65
N ASN A 378 1.82 0.31 -27.75
CA ASN A 378 1.13 -0.54 -26.78
C ASN A 378 2.17 -1.45 -26.13
N SER A 379 2.37 -1.29 -24.84
CA SER A 379 3.29 -2.15 -24.07
C SER A 379 2.60 -2.65 -22.81
N PRO A 380 2.86 -3.90 -22.38
CA PRO A 380 2.32 -4.38 -21.13
C PRO A 380 3.04 -3.72 -19.95
N ASP A 381 2.28 -3.32 -18.94
CA ASP A 381 2.84 -2.90 -17.66
C ASP A 381 2.19 -3.71 -16.52
N ASN A 382 2.88 -3.81 -15.40
CA ASN A 382 2.52 -4.72 -14.32
C ASN A 382 1.68 -4.01 -13.25
N PHE A 383 0.42 -4.43 -13.11
CA PHE A 383 -0.55 -3.84 -12.18
C PHE A 383 -0.90 -4.81 -11.04
N THR A 384 -1.10 -4.25 -9.86
CA THR A 384 -1.53 -4.95 -8.65
C THR A 384 -3.02 -4.75 -8.42
N PRO A 385 -3.71 -5.63 -7.66
CA PRO A 385 -5.16 -5.53 -7.51
C PRO A 385 -5.64 -4.31 -6.72
N ASP A 386 -4.75 -3.60 -6.03
CA ASP A 386 -5.05 -2.40 -5.24
C ASP A 386 -4.30 -1.14 -5.72
N GLY A 387 -3.54 -1.23 -6.81
CA GLY A 387 -2.78 -0.12 -7.39
C GLY A 387 -1.58 0.33 -6.56
N LYS A 388 -1.16 -0.44 -5.53
CA LYS A 388 0.01 -0.16 -4.71
C LYS A 388 1.15 -1.12 -5.05
N TRP A 389 2.39 -0.71 -4.90
CA TRP A 389 3.56 -1.55 -5.10
C TRP A 389 3.53 -2.81 -4.23
N ILE A 390 4.27 -3.84 -4.60
CA ILE A 390 4.45 -5.06 -3.80
C ILE A 390 5.91 -5.13 -3.40
N LEU A 391 6.18 -4.97 -2.11
CA LEU A 391 7.52 -4.90 -1.54
C LEU A 391 7.66 -5.83 -0.34
N GLY A 392 8.89 -6.31 -0.13
CA GLY A 392 9.32 -6.96 1.11
C GLY A 392 9.39 -8.46 1.06
N GLU A 393 9.65 -9.06 2.20
CA GLU A 393 9.83 -10.50 2.36
C GLU A 393 8.50 -11.23 2.31
N THR A 394 8.49 -12.36 1.59
CA THR A 394 7.27 -13.15 1.37
C THR A 394 6.94 -14.05 2.56
N PRO A 395 5.66 -14.29 2.85
CA PRO A 395 5.27 -15.12 3.99
C PRO A 395 5.49 -16.62 3.75
N GLU A 396 5.67 -17.06 2.50
CA GLU A 396 5.79 -18.48 2.16
C GLU A 396 7.23 -18.99 2.23
N VAL A 397 8.21 -18.11 1.97
CA VAL A 397 9.64 -18.50 1.85
C VAL A 397 10.50 -17.44 2.50
N ASP A 398 11.22 -17.83 3.54
CA ASP A 398 12.19 -16.98 4.22
C ASP A 398 13.33 -16.57 3.27
N ASN A 399 13.81 -15.33 3.38
CA ASN A 399 14.84 -14.71 2.53
C ASN A 399 14.42 -14.55 1.04
N TYR A 400 13.16 -14.74 0.72
CA TYR A 400 12.59 -14.42 -0.60
C TYR A 400 11.92 -13.05 -0.56
N PHE A 401 12.55 -12.06 -1.16
CA PHE A 401 12.02 -10.71 -1.26
C PHE A 401 11.35 -10.46 -2.60
N VAL A 402 10.40 -9.54 -2.63
CA VAL A 402 9.76 -9.05 -3.85
C VAL A 402 9.84 -7.53 -3.93
N ALA A 403 10.03 -7.00 -5.15
CA ALA A 403 9.93 -5.58 -5.44
C ALA A 403 9.36 -5.39 -6.86
N VAL A 404 8.03 -5.45 -6.98
CA VAL A 404 7.29 -5.53 -8.26
C VAL A 404 5.96 -4.79 -8.20
N GLY A 405 5.20 -4.84 -9.29
CA GLY A 405 3.86 -4.25 -9.37
C GLY A 405 3.89 -2.74 -9.34
N MET A 406 4.71 -2.14 -10.19
CA MET A 406 4.98 -0.70 -10.15
C MET A 406 3.85 0.18 -10.68
N ASN A 407 2.82 -0.39 -11.30
CA ASN A 407 1.59 0.31 -11.73
C ASN A 407 1.90 1.58 -12.57
N GLY A 408 2.79 1.49 -13.54
CA GLY A 408 3.19 2.63 -14.38
C GLY A 408 4.17 3.62 -13.74
N ASN A 409 4.67 3.34 -12.53
CA ASN A 409 5.49 4.29 -11.75
C ASN A 409 6.89 3.74 -11.40
N SER A 410 7.43 2.81 -12.17
CA SER A 410 8.71 2.15 -11.84
C SER A 410 9.86 3.15 -11.68
N LEU A 411 10.06 4.05 -12.64
CA LEU A 411 11.11 5.05 -12.57
C LEU A 411 10.97 5.98 -11.36
N GLN A 412 9.73 6.42 -11.08
CA GLN A 412 9.47 7.34 -9.97
C GLN A 412 9.82 6.72 -8.61
N GLY A 413 9.52 5.44 -8.43
CA GLY A 413 9.73 4.73 -7.16
C GLY A 413 11.12 4.11 -7.01
N ALA A 414 11.81 3.81 -8.11
CA ALA A 414 12.95 2.89 -8.11
C ALA A 414 14.06 3.24 -7.11
N GLY A 415 14.46 4.50 -7.00
CA GLY A 415 15.49 4.93 -6.06
C GLY A 415 15.12 4.64 -4.61
N GLY A 416 13.95 5.10 -4.17
CA GLY A 416 13.47 4.91 -2.81
C GLY A 416 13.12 3.46 -2.49
N ILE A 417 12.51 2.74 -3.44
CA ILE A 417 12.21 1.31 -3.29
C ILE A 417 13.50 0.51 -3.13
N GLY A 418 14.50 0.77 -4.01
CA GLY A 418 15.78 0.07 -3.94
C GLY A 418 16.47 0.25 -2.60
N LYS A 419 16.48 1.50 -2.08
CA LYS A 419 17.01 1.82 -0.75
C LYS A 419 16.25 1.07 0.34
N ALA A 420 14.92 1.17 0.35
CA ALA A 420 14.08 0.59 1.40
C ALA A 420 14.17 -0.95 1.45
N VAL A 421 14.25 -1.62 0.29
CA VAL A 421 14.41 -3.08 0.21
C VAL A 421 15.83 -3.50 0.65
N ALA A 422 16.87 -2.76 0.23
CA ALA A 422 18.23 -3.03 0.66
C ALA A 422 18.38 -2.88 2.18
N GLU A 423 17.88 -1.80 2.75
CA GLU A 423 17.87 -1.59 4.20
C GLU A 423 17.10 -2.70 4.94
N TRP A 424 15.94 -3.13 4.42
CA TRP A 424 15.18 -4.23 5.03
C TRP A 424 15.98 -5.54 5.06
N ILE A 425 16.69 -5.87 3.98
CA ILE A 425 17.53 -7.08 3.95
C ILE A 425 18.68 -7.01 4.95
N ILE A 426 19.30 -5.83 5.10
CA ILE A 426 20.46 -5.62 5.98
C ILE A 426 20.04 -5.59 7.45
N GLU A 427 18.97 -4.88 7.78
CA GLU A 427 18.50 -4.67 9.15
C GLU A 427 17.55 -5.80 9.64
N GLY A 428 17.06 -6.65 8.72
CA GLY A 428 16.08 -7.70 9.02
C GLY A 428 14.63 -7.20 9.14
N GLU A 429 14.40 -5.88 9.18
CA GLU A 429 13.08 -5.24 9.23
C GLU A 429 13.07 -3.90 8.49
N PRO A 430 11.90 -3.40 8.04
CA PRO A 430 11.80 -2.12 7.36
C PRO A 430 12.26 -0.95 8.24
N THR A 431 13.08 -0.07 7.69
CA THR A 431 13.54 1.18 8.36
C THR A 431 12.57 2.34 8.18
N THR A 432 11.65 2.22 7.24
CA THR A 432 10.63 3.22 6.87
C THR A 432 9.25 2.56 6.77
N GLU A 433 8.19 3.37 6.70
CA GLU A 433 6.81 2.85 6.59
C GLU A 433 6.57 2.18 5.23
N LEU A 434 6.55 0.86 5.22
CA LEU A 434 6.27 0.04 4.03
C LEU A 434 4.98 -0.79 4.18
N LEU A 435 4.23 -0.63 5.27
CA LEU A 435 2.99 -1.39 5.49
C LEU A 435 2.00 -1.32 4.32
N PRO A 436 1.76 -0.15 3.67
CA PRO A 436 0.87 -0.06 2.52
C PRO A 436 1.32 -0.87 1.30
N PHE A 437 2.62 -1.19 1.21
CA PHE A 437 3.24 -1.90 0.09
C PHE A 437 3.62 -3.35 0.41
N SER A 438 3.53 -3.76 1.68
CA SER A 438 3.92 -5.10 2.11
C SER A 438 3.19 -6.19 1.33
N VAL A 439 3.93 -7.18 0.80
CA VAL A 439 3.35 -8.36 0.15
C VAL A 439 2.42 -9.15 1.09
N GLN A 440 2.64 -9.06 2.39
CA GLN A 440 1.85 -9.72 3.43
C GLN A 440 0.42 -9.18 3.58
N ARG A 441 0.06 -8.07 2.87
CA ARG A 441 -1.32 -7.57 2.81
C ARG A 441 -2.26 -8.41 1.95
N PHE A 442 -1.76 -9.44 1.29
CA PHE A 442 -2.51 -10.30 0.39
C PHE A 442 -2.72 -11.71 0.95
N ILE A 443 -3.81 -12.35 0.54
CA ILE A 443 -4.12 -13.76 0.76
C ILE A 443 -4.12 -14.50 -0.60
N ASP A 444 -4.25 -15.82 -0.60
CA ASP A 444 -4.22 -16.66 -1.81
C ASP A 444 -5.22 -16.22 -2.88
N LEU A 445 -6.41 -15.78 -2.47
CA LEU A 445 -7.44 -15.23 -3.36
C LEU A 445 -6.89 -14.16 -4.31
N HIS A 446 -6.07 -13.25 -3.80
CA HIS A 446 -5.55 -12.14 -4.59
C HIS A 446 -4.56 -12.60 -5.68
N ASN A 447 -3.97 -13.80 -5.53
CA ASN A 447 -3.07 -14.38 -6.53
C ASN A 447 -3.80 -15.25 -7.58
N ASN A 448 -5.14 -15.37 -7.47
CA ASN A 448 -5.96 -16.04 -8.46
C ASN A 448 -5.94 -15.28 -9.79
N ARG A 449 -5.75 -16.00 -10.91
CA ARG A 449 -5.58 -15.38 -12.23
C ARG A 449 -6.84 -14.64 -12.69
N GLN A 450 -8.01 -15.27 -12.56
CA GLN A 450 -9.28 -14.64 -12.94
C GLN A 450 -9.54 -13.38 -12.13
N TYR A 451 -9.33 -13.45 -10.82
CA TYR A 451 -9.43 -12.28 -9.94
C TYR A 451 -8.55 -11.12 -10.42
N LEU A 452 -7.29 -11.39 -10.74
CA LEU A 452 -6.35 -10.38 -11.21
C LEU A 452 -6.78 -9.77 -12.55
N GLN A 453 -7.27 -10.59 -13.49
CA GLN A 453 -7.77 -10.12 -14.79
C GLN A 453 -9.00 -9.21 -14.65
N GLU A 454 -9.96 -9.60 -13.83
CA GLU A 454 -11.15 -8.79 -13.58
C GLU A 454 -10.76 -7.46 -12.89
N ARG A 455 -9.85 -7.52 -11.92
CA ARG A 455 -9.38 -6.35 -11.18
C ARG A 455 -8.56 -5.40 -12.06
N ALA A 456 -7.75 -5.92 -12.99
CA ALA A 456 -6.95 -5.12 -13.91
C ALA A 456 -7.81 -4.18 -14.77
N ARG A 457 -9.07 -4.59 -15.11
CA ARG A 457 -9.97 -3.78 -15.92
C ARG A 457 -10.26 -2.40 -15.33
N GLU A 458 -10.35 -2.27 -14.00
CA GLU A 458 -10.66 -1.00 -13.35
C GLU A 458 -9.46 -0.33 -12.67
N ILE A 459 -8.43 -1.11 -12.30
CA ILE A 459 -7.36 -0.55 -11.46
C ILE A 459 -6.50 0.48 -12.21
N VAL A 460 -6.30 0.29 -13.51
CA VAL A 460 -5.55 1.22 -14.37
C VAL A 460 -6.20 2.60 -14.35
N GLY A 461 -7.49 2.68 -14.63
CA GLY A 461 -8.23 3.95 -14.64
C GLY A 461 -8.36 4.62 -13.27
N ARG A 462 -8.25 3.85 -12.18
CA ARG A 462 -8.30 4.40 -10.81
C ARG A 462 -7.13 5.32 -10.49
N HIS A 463 -6.00 5.22 -11.18
CA HIS A 463 -4.88 6.14 -11.02
C HIS A 463 -5.26 7.62 -11.20
N TYR A 464 -6.22 7.89 -12.09
CA TYR A 464 -6.68 9.25 -12.40
C TYR A 464 -8.10 9.54 -11.91
N SER A 465 -8.79 8.57 -11.32
CA SER A 465 -10.12 8.78 -10.75
C SER A 465 -10.09 9.63 -9.47
N ILE A 466 -11.17 10.33 -9.18
CA ILE A 466 -11.37 10.94 -7.87
C ILE A 466 -11.71 9.82 -6.88
N LEU A 467 -10.89 9.66 -5.87
CA LEU A 467 -11.19 8.79 -4.73
C LEU A 467 -11.90 9.62 -3.68
N TYR A 468 -13.24 9.57 -3.69
CA TYR A 468 -14.04 10.24 -2.70
C TYR A 468 -13.93 9.55 -1.33
N PRO A 469 -14.07 10.29 -0.23
CA PRO A 469 -14.31 9.68 1.08
C PRO A 469 -15.48 8.68 0.97
N HIS A 470 -15.40 7.57 1.69
CA HIS A 470 -16.42 6.50 1.73
C HIS A 470 -16.67 5.73 0.41
N GLN A 471 -16.02 6.08 -0.69
CA GLN A 471 -16.22 5.45 -2.01
C GLN A 471 -14.89 4.91 -2.56
N SER A 472 -14.28 3.98 -1.84
CA SER A 472 -13.07 3.27 -2.29
C SER A 472 -13.37 1.90 -2.91
N GLU A 473 -14.65 1.51 -3.01
CA GLU A 473 -15.05 0.17 -3.40
C GLU A 473 -14.79 -0.13 -4.89
N TYR A 474 -14.55 -1.39 -5.15
CA TYR A 474 -14.30 -1.91 -6.49
C TYR A 474 -15.61 -2.41 -7.11
N LYS A 475 -15.70 -2.32 -8.44
CA LYS A 475 -16.84 -2.78 -9.21
C LYS A 475 -16.74 -4.27 -9.58
N TYR A 476 -15.53 -4.71 -9.95
CA TYR A 476 -15.26 -6.07 -10.40
C TYR A 476 -14.74 -6.97 -9.29
N ALA A 477 -14.78 -8.27 -9.50
CA ALA A 477 -14.33 -9.29 -8.56
C ALA A 477 -14.99 -9.13 -7.18
N ARG A 478 -16.32 -9.12 -7.17
CA ARG A 478 -17.19 -8.99 -6.00
C ARG A 478 -17.75 -10.36 -5.59
N LYS A 479 -18.35 -10.45 -4.40
CA LYS A 479 -19.02 -11.64 -3.84
C LYS A 479 -18.11 -12.89 -3.77
N LEU A 480 -16.83 -12.69 -3.44
CA LEU A 480 -15.84 -13.77 -3.42
C LEU A 480 -15.76 -14.48 -2.07
N ARG A 481 -15.95 -13.72 -0.98
CA ARG A 481 -16.03 -14.24 0.40
C ARG A 481 -17.23 -13.58 1.07
N CYS A 482 -18.23 -14.37 1.37
CA CYS A 482 -19.45 -13.89 2.01
C CYS A 482 -19.64 -14.60 3.35
N SER A 483 -20.18 -13.89 4.35
CA SER A 483 -20.64 -14.52 5.55
C SER A 483 -21.92 -15.34 5.27
N PRO A 484 -22.32 -16.30 6.10
CA PRO A 484 -23.61 -17.00 5.94
C PRO A 484 -24.81 -16.04 5.98
N LEU A 485 -24.65 -14.84 6.51
CA LEU A 485 -25.70 -13.82 6.61
C LEU A 485 -25.86 -12.98 5.35
N TYR A 486 -24.94 -13.10 4.37
CA TYR A 486 -24.85 -12.18 3.22
C TYR A 486 -26.19 -11.97 2.50
N SER A 487 -26.87 -13.07 2.14
CA SER A 487 -28.12 -12.99 1.35
C SER A 487 -29.27 -12.37 2.13
N GLU A 488 -29.34 -12.63 3.44
CA GLU A 488 -30.35 -12.03 4.31
C GLU A 488 -30.08 -10.52 4.48
N LEU A 489 -28.82 -10.13 4.74
CA LEU A 489 -28.44 -8.71 4.85
C LEU A 489 -28.67 -7.96 3.53
N GLU A 490 -28.35 -8.58 2.37
CA GLU A 490 -28.67 -8.02 1.04
C GLU A 490 -30.18 -7.78 0.89
N SER A 491 -31.02 -8.76 1.31
CA SER A 491 -32.49 -8.66 1.24
C SER A 491 -33.07 -7.58 2.16
N ARG A 492 -32.29 -7.08 3.11
CA ARG A 492 -32.66 -6.02 4.08
C ARG A 492 -32.07 -4.66 3.71
N GLY A 493 -31.54 -4.52 2.49
CA GLY A 493 -31.04 -3.24 1.98
C GLY A 493 -29.59 -2.92 2.33
N ALA A 494 -28.76 -3.91 2.65
CA ALA A 494 -27.34 -3.69 2.87
C ALA A 494 -26.62 -3.22 1.60
N VAL A 495 -25.86 -2.13 1.70
CA VAL A 495 -24.91 -1.69 0.68
C VAL A 495 -23.53 -2.21 1.08
N PHE A 496 -22.92 -3.02 0.22
CA PHE A 496 -21.70 -3.73 0.56
C PHE A 496 -20.42 -3.05 0.02
N GLY A 497 -19.37 -3.13 0.82
CA GLY A 497 -17.97 -2.91 0.44
C GLY A 497 -17.12 -4.17 0.66
N THR A 498 -15.85 -4.13 0.23
CA THR A 498 -14.97 -5.29 0.33
C THR A 498 -13.78 -5.08 1.24
N ARG A 499 -13.41 -6.11 2.00
CA ARG A 499 -12.15 -6.15 2.76
C ARG A 499 -11.56 -7.55 2.69
N MET A 500 -10.34 -7.68 2.14
CA MET A 500 -9.69 -8.99 1.92
C MET A 500 -10.58 -10.00 1.17
N GLY A 501 -11.37 -9.49 0.20
CA GLY A 501 -12.34 -10.27 -0.55
C GLY A 501 -13.66 -10.56 0.17
N TYR A 502 -13.78 -10.27 1.47
CA TYR A 502 -15.06 -10.34 2.19
C TYR A 502 -15.97 -9.18 1.81
N GLU A 503 -17.24 -9.50 1.52
CA GLU A 503 -18.31 -8.51 1.47
C GLU A 503 -18.70 -8.11 2.89
N ARG A 504 -18.75 -6.80 3.16
CA ARG A 504 -19.13 -6.24 4.46
C ARG A 504 -20.18 -5.16 4.26
N PRO A 505 -21.29 -5.17 5.00
CA PRO A 505 -22.25 -4.06 4.98
C PRO A 505 -21.55 -2.75 5.35
N LEU A 506 -21.64 -1.76 4.50
CA LEU A 506 -21.17 -0.40 4.77
C LEU A 506 -22.21 0.39 5.57
N TYR A 507 -23.45 0.31 5.14
CA TYR A 507 -24.65 0.85 5.77
C TYR A 507 -25.89 0.12 5.22
N PHE A 508 -27.07 0.34 5.82
CA PHE A 508 -28.35 -0.20 5.37
C PHE A 508 -29.26 0.94 4.89
N ASP A 509 -29.81 0.80 3.69
CA ASP A 509 -30.82 1.71 3.16
C ASP A 509 -32.19 1.38 3.78
N SER A 510 -32.60 2.15 4.79
CA SER A 510 -33.86 1.93 5.52
C SER A 510 -35.11 2.18 4.65
N THR A 511 -34.98 2.75 3.46
CA THR A 511 -36.09 2.96 2.52
C THR A 511 -36.31 1.78 1.57
N TYR A 512 -35.33 0.88 1.48
CA TYR A 512 -35.38 -0.30 0.63
C TYR A 512 -36.50 -1.27 1.08
N LYS A 513 -37.23 -1.80 0.08
CA LYS A 513 -38.23 -2.86 0.30
C LYS A 513 -37.84 -4.11 -0.45
N ARG A 514 -38.01 -5.26 0.17
CA ARG A 514 -37.71 -6.56 -0.43
C ARG A 514 -38.43 -6.70 -1.79
N GLY A 515 -37.64 -6.87 -2.85
CA GLY A 515 -38.14 -6.95 -4.23
C GLY A 515 -37.87 -5.70 -5.06
N ASP A 516 -37.46 -4.59 -4.45
CA ASP A 516 -36.96 -3.44 -5.17
C ASP A 516 -35.58 -3.75 -5.78
N PRO A 517 -35.06 -2.96 -6.75
CA PRO A 517 -33.67 -3.02 -7.16
C PRO A 517 -32.75 -2.81 -5.96
N LEU A 518 -31.70 -3.63 -5.86
CA LEU A 518 -30.75 -3.53 -4.75
C LEU A 518 -30.15 -2.12 -4.67
N PRO A 519 -30.00 -1.55 -3.47
CA PRO A 519 -29.42 -0.24 -3.30
C PRO A 519 -27.95 -0.26 -3.70
N GLU A 520 -27.53 0.76 -4.44
CA GLU A 520 -26.14 0.95 -4.86
C GLU A 520 -25.49 2.09 -4.09
N MET A 521 -24.16 2.01 -3.94
CA MET A 521 -23.38 3.12 -3.39
C MET A 521 -23.61 4.37 -4.23
N PRO A 522 -24.12 5.47 -3.66
CA PRO A 522 -24.36 6.70 -4.41
C PRO A 522 -23.04 7.31 -4.89
N ARG A 523 -23.11 8.19 -5.90
CA ARG A 523 -21.95 8.95 -6.36
C ARG A 523 -21.28 9.64 -5.17
N GLY A 524 -19.95 9.50 -5.08
CA GLY A 524 -19.15 10.08 -4.02
C GLY A 524 -19.23 11.60 -3.94
N SER A 525 -18.95 12.13 -2.76
CA SER A 525 -18.95 13.56 -2.44
C SER A 525 -17.83 13.86 -1.44
N PHE A 526 -17.30 15.09 -1.47
CA PHE A 526 -16.44 15.61 -0.40
C PHE A 526 -17.23 16.30 0.72
N TYR A 527 -18.53 16.44 0.52
CA TYR A 527 -19.48 16.99 1.48
C TYR A 527 -20.23 15.86 2.18
N LYS A 528 -21.26 16.20 2.98
CA LYS A 528 -22.14 15.23 3.61
C LYS A 528 -22.61 14.17 2.62
N PRO A 529 -22.33 12.88 2.87
CA PRO A 529 -22.73 11.81 1.95
C PRO A 529 -24.25 11.60 1.99
N LYS A 530 -24.85 11.18 0.86
CA LYS A 530 -26.31 10.95 0.75
C LYS A 530 -26.83 9.87 1.69
N PHE A 531 -25.99 8.94 2.11
CA PHE A 531 -26.35 7.85 3.03
C PHE A 531 -26.19 8.23 4.50
N PHE A 532 -25.86 9.49 4.81
CA PHE A 532 -25.60 9.93 6.19
C PHE A 532 -26.80 9.73 7.12
N ASP A 533 -28.02 9.99 6.63
CA ASP A 533 -29.21 9.86 7.46
C ASP A 533 -29.51 8.39 7.82
N PHE A 534 -29.18 7.44 6.92
CA PHE A 534 -29.25 6.00 7.25
C PHE A 534 -28.25 5.63 8.34
N MET A 535 -27.01 6.11 8.25
CA MET A 535 -26.00 5.89 9.29
C MET A 535 -26.41 6.52 10.63
N ARG A 536 -27.11 7.65 10.61
CA ARG A 536 -27.64 8.29 11.82
C ARG A 536 -28.69 7.40 12.51
N GLU A 537 -29.59 6.76 11.76
CA GLU A 537 -30.55 5.82 12.32
C GLU A 537 -29.87 4.60 12.95
N GLU A 538 -28.85 4.05 12.28
CA GLU A 538 -28.02 2.97 12.81
C GLU A 538 -27.30 3.37 14.09
N TYR A 539 -26.74 4.57 14.12
CA TYR A 539 -26.04 5.12 15.28
C TYR A 539 -26.98 5.25 16.48
N LEU A 540 -28.17 5.81 16.27
CA LEU A 540 -29.20 5.95 17.32
C LEU A 540 -29.63 4.55 17.86
N ALA A 541 -29.77 3.56 17.00
CA ALA A 541 -30.06 2.20 17.43
C ALA A 541 -28.98 1.65 18.38
N CYS A 542 -27.71 1.88 18.09
CA CYS A 542 -26.61 1.49 18.97
C CYS A 542 -26.58 2.29 20.29
N ARG A 543 -27.08 3.52 20.31
CA ARG A 543 -27.07 4.41 21.50
C ARG A 543 -28.27 4.21 22.41
N GLU A 544 -29.44 3.91 21.85
CA GLU A 544 -30.69 3.91 22.58
C GLU A 544 -31.38 2.53 22.62
N GLY A 545 -31.05 1.66 21.70
CA GLY A 545 -31.63 0.33 21.53
C GLY A 545 -30.57 -0.75 21.41
N VAL A 546 -30.59 -1.46 20.26
CA VAL A 546 -29.61 -2.52 19.91
C VAL A 546 -29.20 -2.39 18.45
N GLY A 547 -27.90 -2.34 18.20
CA GLY A 547 -27.29 -2.48 16.87
C GLY A 547 -26.77 -3.89 16.64
N ILE A 548 -27.03 -4.48 15.47
CA ILE A 548 -26.55 -5.80 15.05
C ILE A 548 -25.57 -5.61 13.91
N ILE A 549 -24.29 -6.03 14.13
CA ILE A 549 -23.20 -5.80 13.17
C ILE A 549 -22.58 -7.14 12.76
N ASP A 550 -22.53 -7.45 11.46
CA ASP A 550 -21.75 -8.58 10.93
C ASP A 550 -20.25 -8.27 10.95
N MET A 551 -19.53 -8.95 11.85
CA MET A 551 -18.07 -8.84 12.05
C MET A 551 -17.34 -10.12 11.60
N SER A 552 -17.95 -10.96 10.78
CA SER A 552 -17.45 -12.30 10.40
C SER A 552 -16.11 -12.27 9.69
N SER A 553 -15.74 -11.15 9.07
CA SER A 553 -14.47 -11.00 8.35
C SER A 553 -13.23 -10.91 9.23
N PHE A 554 -13.35 -10.67 10.53
CA PHE A 554 -12.20 -10.62 11.45
C PHE A 554 -11.47 -11.95 11.48
N SER A 555 -10.13 -11.91 11.55
CA SER A 555 -9.30 -13.11 11.65
C SER A 555 -9.47 -13.77 13.00
N LYS A 556 -9.67 -15.08 13.01
CA LYS A 556 -9.84 -15.91 14.20
C LYS A 556 -8.80 -17.02 14.19
N ILE A 557 -7.93 -17.05 15.19
CA ILE A 557 -6.79 -17.96 15.23
C ILE A 557 -6.82 -18.71 16.55
N GLU A 558 -6.75 -20.04 16.49
CA GLU A 558 -6.52 -20.89 17.67
C GLU A 558 -5.02 -21.09 17.86
N ILE A 559 -4.54 -20.96 19.10
CA ILE A 559 -3.14 -21.15 19.48
C ILE A 559 -3.12 -22.09 20.67
N LYS A 560 -2.47 -23.25 20.52
CA LYS A 560 -2.50 -24.28 21.57
C LYS A 560 -1.20 -25.07 21.67
N SER A 561 -1.00 -25.68 22.84
CA SER A 561 0.10 -26.62 23.12
C SER A 561 -0.41 -27.84 23.89
N SER A 562 0.43 -28.84 24.05
CA SER A 562 0.09 -29.98 24.90
C SER A 562 0.15 -29.68 26.41
N GLY A 563 1.04 -28.77 26.81
CA GLY A 563 1.18 -28.23 28.16
C GLY A 563 0.89 -26.73 28.22
N THR A 564 1.67 -25.97 28.99
CA THR A 564 1.53 -24.51 29.17
C THR A 564 2.46 -23.69 28.28
N GLU A 565 3.17 -24.32 27.36
CA GLU A 565 4.16 -23.66 26.49
C GLU A 565 3.55 -22.54 25.63
N VAL A 566 2.25 -22.62 25.34
CA VAL A 566 1.50 -21.57 24.65
C VAL A 566 1.47 -20.27 25.46
N VAL A 567 1.45 -20.33 26.78
CA VAL A 567 1.48 -19.13 27.65
C VAL A 567 2.82 -18.42 27.51
N ASP A 568 3.94 -19.15 27.64
CA ASP A 568 5.29 -18.59 27.53
C ASP A 568 5.52 -18.01 26.13
N TYR A 569 5.05 -18.72 25.10
CA TYR A 569 5.11 -18.27 23.72
C TYR A 569 4.36 -16.94 23.52
N LEU A 570 3.11 -16.84 23.99
CA LEU A 570 2.32 -15.62 23.88
C LEU A 570 2.84 -14.50 24.79
N GLN A 571 3.41 -14.82 25.96
CA GLN A 571 4.06 -13.84 26.83
C GLN A 571 5.27 -13.19 26.14
N LYS A 572 5.99 -13.94 25.31
CA LYS A 572 7.10 -13.43 24.50
C LYS A 572 6.63 -12.49 23.38
N LEU A 573 5.49 -12.77 22.75
CA LEU A 573 4.96 -12.00 21.62
C LEU A 573 4.20 -10.74 22.03
N CYS A 574 3.49 -10.79 23.16
CA CYS A 574 2.53 -9.78 23.56
C CYS A 574 3.11 -8.82 24.62
N SER A 575 2.83 -7.54 24.50
CA SER A 575 3.26 -6.53 25.47
C SER A 575 2.40 -6.48 26.73
N ASN A 576 1.15 -6.95 26.68
CA ASN A 576 0.29 -7.11 27.87
C ASN A 576 0.53 -8.47 28.54
N ASP A 577 0.08 -8.63 29.78
CA ASP A 577 0.03 -9.94 30.43
C ASP A 577 -1.07 -10.78 29.79
N VAL A 578 -0.72 -11.98 29.36
CA VAL A 578 -1.63 -12.96 28.79
C VAL A 578 -1.84 -14.19 29.67
N ASN A 579 -1.13 -14.29 30.82
CA ASN A 579 -1.36 -15.31 31.81
C ASN A 579 -2.55 -14.93 32.73
N ILE A 580 -3.68 -14.73 32.10
CA ILE A 580 -4.95 -14.37 32.74
C ILE A 580 -5.74 -15.64 33.14
N PRO A 581 -6.73 -15.57 34.03
CA PRO A 581 -7.60 -16.72 34.35
C PRO A 581 -8.28 -17.29 33.08
N VAL A 582 -8.56 -18.60 33.07
CA VAL A 582 -9.41 -19.23 32.04
C VAL A 582 -10.76 -18.51 32.01
N GLY A 583 -11.23 -18.17 30.82
CA GLY A 583 -12.42 -17.32 30.62
C GLY A 583 -12.13 -15.83 30.50
N GLY A 584 -10.90 -15.39 30.81
CA GLY A 584 -10.48 -13.99 30.65
C GLY A 584 -10.11 -13.63 29.22
N ILE A 585 -10.17 -12.33 28.93
CA ILE A 585 -9.77 -11.72 27.64
C ILE A 585 -8.71 -10.66 27.90
N SER A 586 -7.58 -10.75 27.21
CA SER A 586 -6.53 -9.73 27.22
C SER A 586 -6.49 -8.98 25.89
N HIS A 587 -6.73 -7.66 25.92
CA HIS A 587 -6.45 -6.80 24.76
C HIS A 587 -4.97 -6.43 24.78
N THR A 588 -4.24 -6.81 23.75
CA THR A 588 -2.78 -6.67 23.70
C THR A 588 -2.30 -6.26 22.31
N GLY A 589 -1.14 -5.59 22.28
CA GLY A 589 -0.34 -5.42 21.09
C GLY A 589 0.75 -6.51 21.01
N MET A 590 1.09 -6.92 19.80
CA MET A 590 2.38 -7.53 19.48
C MET A 590 3.24 -6.47 18.81
N GLN A 591 4.48 -6.28 19.28
CA GLN A 591 5.38 -5.24 18.80
C GLN A 591 6.56 -5.85 18.05
N ASN A 592 7.15 -5.04 17.15
CA ASN A 592 8.47 -5.30 16.57
C ASN A 592 9.60 -4.85 17.53
N GLU A 593 10.84 -5.10 17.17
CA GLU A 593 12.00 -4.77 18.01
C GLU A 593 12.14 -3.24 18.27
N ARG A 594 11.53 -2.40 17.43
CA ARG A 594 11.50 -0.93 17.60
C ARG A 594 10.32 -0.45 18.45
N GLY A 595 9.48 -1.35 18.92
CA GLY A 595 8.31 -1.06 19.75
C GLY A 595 7.05 -0.67 18.98
N GLY A 596 7.08 -0.65 17.63
CA GLY A 596 5.91 -0.43 16.78
C GLY A 596 4.98 -1.64 16.74
N TYR A 597 3.71 -1.44 16.36
CA TYR A 597 2.73 -2.51 16.31
C TYR A 597 2.95 -3.46 15.13
N GLU A 598 3.01 -4.76 15.40
CA GLU A 598 2.83 -5.83 14.42
C GLU A 598 1.39 -6.35 14.39
N ASN A 599 0.71 -6.27 15.52
CA ASN A 599 -0.70 -6.61 15.64
C ASN A 599 -1.35 -5.88 16.83
N ASP A 600 -2.66 -5.66 16.75
CA ASP A 600 -3.53 -5.28 17.85
C ASP A 600 -4.65 -6.32 17.93
N CYS A 601 -4.74 -7.07 19.02
CA CYS A 601 -5.60 -8.25 19.10
C CYS A 601 -6.23 -8.45 20.47
N MET A 602 -7.33 -9.21 20.47
CA MET A 602 -7.93 -9.77 21.65
C MET A 602 -7.50 -11.22 21.79
N LEU A 603 -6.96 -11.60 22.96
CA LEU A 603 -6.61 -12.98 23.32
C LEU A 603 -7.56 -13.48 24.39
N VAL A 604 -8.29 -14.53 24.09
CA VAL A 604 -9.20 -15.24 24.99
C VAL A 604 -8.53 -16.51 25.49
N ARG A 605 -8.33 -16.66 26.79
CA ARG A 605 -7.82 -17.91 27.35
C ARG A 605 -8.98 -18.92 27.51
N LYS A 606 -9.03 -19.91 26.60
CA LYS A 606 -10.09 -20.92 26.60
C LYS A 606 -9.87 -22.02 27.66
N THR A 607 -8.62 -22.47 27.77
CA THR A 607 -8.14 -23.46 28.73
C THR A 607 -6.72 -23.09 29.17
N ASP A 608 -6.12 -23.87 30.04
CA ASP A 608 -4.75 -23.63 30.48
C ASP A 608 -3.73 -23.69 29.34
N ASN A 609 -4.05 -24.44 28.30
CA ASN A 609 -3.16 -24.71 27.17
C ASN A 609 -3.73 -24.27 25.80
N SER A 610 -4.79 -23.45 25.76
CA SER A 610 -5.43 -23.00 24.52
C SER A 610 -5.92 -21.56 24.61
N TYR A 611 -5.58 -20.79 23.56
CA TYR A 611 -6.04 -19.41 23.36
C TYR A 611 -6.78 -19.28 22.03
N PHE A 612 -7.75 -18.36 22.03
CA PHE A 612 -8.44 -17.93 20.82
C PHE A 612 -8.12 -16.45 20.59
N MET A 613 -7.52 -16.13 19.46
CA MET A 613 -7.13 -14.77 19.10
C MET A 613 -8.08 -14.20 18.06
N VAL A 614 -8.50 -12.95 18.28
CA VAL A 614 -9.26 -12.15 17.32
C VAL A 614 -8.37 -11.00 16.87
N SER A 615 -8.22 -10.83 15.56
CA SER A 615 -7.34 -9.84 14.94
C SER A 615 -8.04 -9.15 13.77
N PRO A 616 -7.65 -7.92 13.38
CA PRO A 616 -8.24 -7.22 12.24
C PRO A 616 -8.17 -8.04 10.94
N THR A 617 -9.20 -7.96 10.11
CA THR A 617 -9.30 -8.68 8.84
C THR A 617 -8.06 -8.53 7.95
N SER A 618 -7.49 -7.33 7.89
CA SER A 618 -6.31 -7.02 7.05
C SER A 618 -5.01 -7.61 7.59
N GLN A 619 -5.02 -8.18 8.79
CA GLN A 619 -3.84 -8.75 9.44
C GLN A 619 -3.70 -10.26 9.23
N GLN A 620 -4.66 -10.92 8.61
CA GLN A 620 -4.72 -12.38 8.51
C GLN A 620 -3.38 -13.02 8.11
N THR A 621 -2.78 -12.58 7.00
CA THR A 621 -1.49 -13.13 6.55
C THR A 621 -0.33 -12.67 7.44
N ARG A 622 -0.26 -11.37 7.74
CA ARG A 622 0.84 -10.77 8.48
C ARG A 622 1.00 -11.36 9.87
N ILE A 623 -0.11 -11.46 10.63
CA ILE A 623 -0.03 -11.97 11.99
C ILE A 623 0.25 -13.47 12.03
N PHE A 624 -0.30 -14.24 11.08
CA PHE A 624 0.00 -15.66 11.00
C PHE A 624 1.49 -15.89 10.73
N GLU A 625 2.07 -15.10 9.85
CA GLU A 625 3.51 -15.14 9.54
C GLU A 625 4.37 -14.68 10.72
N TRP A 626 4.01 -13.58 11.39
CA TRP A 626 4.71 -13.11 12.57
C TRP A 626 4.75 -14.18 13.66
N MET A 627 3.63 -14.82 13.94
CA MET A 627 3.56 -15.92 14.89
C MET A 627 4.38 -17.13 14.44
N ARG A 628 4.30 -17.52 13.15
CA ARG A 628 5.05 -18.66 12.59
C ARG A 628 6.56 -18.50 12.77
N ARG A 629 7.09 -17.33 12.51
CA ARG A 629 8.53 -17.01 12.64
C ARG A 629 9.04 -17.12 14.07
N HIS A 630 8.19 -16.91 15.02
CA HIS A 630 8.56 -16.93 16.44
C HIS A 630 8.17 -18.21 17.16
N LEU A 631 7.69 -19.25 16.43
CA LEU A 631 7.37 -20.54 17.02
C LEU A 631 8.61 -21.15 17.70
N PRO A 632 8.40 -21.85 18.85
CA PRO A 632 9.46 -22.61 19.48
C PRO A 632 10.08 -23.66 18.53
N ALA A 633 11.40 -23.83 18.57
CA ALA A 633 12.13 -24.76 17.70
C ALA A 633 11.63 -26.21 17.79
N ASN A 634 11.16 -26.62 18.98
CA ASN A 634 10.58 -27.94 19.23
C ASN A 634 9.15 -28.12 18.70
N ARG A 635 8.56 -27.07 18.08
CA ARG A 635 7.20 -27.05 17.56
C ARG A 635 6.13 -27.47 18.60
N SER A 636 6.36 -27.14 19.88
CA SER A 636 5.41 -27.46 20.97
C SER A 636 4.11 -26.66 20.89
N VAL A 637 4.04 -25.58 20.10
CA VAL A 637 2.86 -24.73 19.93
C VAL A 637 2.32 -24.87 18.50
N GLY A 638 1.01 -25.13 18.38
CA GLY A 638 0.26 -25.18 17.14
C GLY A 638 -0.58 -23.90 16.93
N ILE A 639 -0.68 -23.46 15.67
CA ILE A 639 -1.46 -22.30 15.25
C ILE A 639 -2.41 -22.76 14.14
N SER A 640 -3.71 -22.44 14.28
CA SER A 640 -4.75 -22.83 13.31
C SER A 640 -5.64 -21.65 12.96
N ASP A 641 -5.86 -21.40 11.65
CA ASP A 641 -6.81 -20.38 11.18
C ASP A 641 -8.25 -20.94 11.25
N LEU A 642 -9.07 -20.34 12.10
CA LEU A 642 -10.49 -20.68 12.32
C LEU A 642 -11.43 -19.60 11.74
N THR A 643 -10.92 -18.70 10.88
CA THR A 643 -11.67 -17.53 10.42
C THR A 643 -13.02 -17.88 9.82
N SER A 644 -13.11 -18.94 9.03
CA SER A 644 -14.37 -19.37 8.38
C SER A 644 -15.27 -20.25 9.23
N MET A 645 -14.80 -20.73 10.40
CA MET A 645 -15.59 -21.61 11.27
C MET A 645 -16.66 -20.86 12.06
N TYR A 646 -16.45 -19.59 12.28
CA TYR A 646 -17.33 -18.77 13.11
C TYR A 646 -17.83 -17.54 12.35
N THR A 647 -19.14 -17.36 12.35
CA THR A 647 -19.80 -16.10 12.02
C THR A 647 -19.77 -15.22 13.28
N VAL A 648 -19.42 -13.96 13.13
CA VAL A 648 -19.31 -13.04 14.27
C VAL A 648 -20.38 -11.98 14.17
N ILE A 649 -21.25 -11.95 15.19
CA ILE A 649 -22.32 -10.96 15.32
C ILE A 649 -22.03 -10.09 16.54
N ASN A 650 -21.87 -8.78 16.31
CA ASN A 650 -21.71 -7.83 17.40
C ASN A 650 -23.08 -7.26 17.78
N VAL A 651 -23.52 -7.47 19.01
CA VAL A 651 -24.78 -7.00 19.58
C VAL A 651 -24.45 -5.81 20.47
N VAL A 652 -24.79 -4.60 20.04
CA VAL A 652 -24.29 -3.34 20.61
C VAL A 652 -25.44 -2.48 21.09
N GLY A 653 -25.35 -1.96 22.30
CA GLY A 653 -26.27 -0.96 22.81
C GLY A 653 -26.75 -1.25 24.23
N PRO A 654 -27.40 -0.27 24.87
CA PRO A 654 -27.79 -0.36 26.28
C PRO A 654 -28.80 -1.48 26.56
N LYS A 655 -29.61 -1.88 25.57
CA LYS A 655 -30.61 -2.96 25.71
C LYS A 655 -30.08 -4.34 25.26
N ALA A 656 -28.82 -4.44 24.85
CA ALA A 656 -28.23 -5.72 24.45
C ALA A 656 -28.22 -6.78 25.58
N PRO A 657 -27.97 -6.45 26.85
CA PRO A 657 -28.06 -7.44 27.93
C PRO A 657 -29.48 -8.04 28.10
N ASP A 658 -30.52 -7.19 28.00
CA ASP A 658 -31.90 -7.62 28.13
C ASP A 658 -32.30 -8.54 26.96
N LEU A 659 -31.97 -8.18 25.74
CA LEU A 659 -32.18 -9.01 24.55
C LEU A 659 -31.48 -10.38 24.69
N MET A 660 -30.22 -10.38 25.14
CA MET A 660 -29.47 -11.63 25.29
C MET A 660 -30.03 -12.52 26.39
N ALA A 661 -30.59 -11.93 27.47
CA ALA A 661 -31.24 -12.67 28.53
C ALA A 661 -32.51 -13.42 28.06
N GLU A 662 -33.26 -12.88 27.10
CA GLU A 662 -34.39 -13.57 26.49
C GLU A 662 -33.95 -14.69 25.51
N LEU A 663 -32.82 -14.55 24.88
CA LEU A 663 -32.30 -15.49 23.89
C LEU A 663 -31.58 -16.69 24.49
N SER A 664 -31.20 -16.61 25.74
CA SER A 664 -30.39 -17.65 26.39
C SER A 664 -30.94 -18.01 27.80
N ASN A 665 -31.03 -19.29 28.08
CA ASN A 665 -31.33 -19.78 29.45
C ASN A 665 -30.10 -19.72 30.38
N SER A 666 -28.97 -19.25 29.90
CA SER A 666 -27.72 -19.09 30.64
C SER A 666 -27.62 -17.69 31.23
N ASP A 667 -26.90 -17.55 32.34
CA ASP A 667 -26.53 -16.24 32.85
C ASP A 667 -25.64 -15.50 31.85
N VAL A 668 -26.13 -14.39 31.29
CA VAL A 668 -25.47 -13.51 30.31
C VAL A 668 -24.85 -12.27 30.95
N ASN A 669 -24.95 -12.10 32.28
CA ASN A 669 -24.32 -11.00 32.99
C ASN A 669 -22.81 -11.27 33.16
N LEU A 670 -22.06 -11.01 32.09
CA LEU A 670 -20.64 -11.22 32.03
C LEU A 670 -19.88 -9.97 32.47
N HIS A 671 -18.80 -10.16 33.22
CA HIS A 671 -17.87 -9.06 33.48
C HIS A 671 -17.16 -8.59 32.17
N PRO A 672 -16.88 -7.31 32.04
CA PRO A 672 -16.10 -6.83 30.88
C PRO A 672 -14.79 -7.61 30.70
N PHE A 673 -14.44 -7.89 29.45
CA PHE A 673 -13.26 -8.69 29.09
C PHE A 673 -13.26 -10.12 29.64
N THR A 674 -14.45 -10.74 29.70
CA THR A 674 -14.59 -12.18 29.91
C THR A 674 -15.39 -12.81 28.78
N TYR A 675 -15.29 -14.14 28.66
CA TYR A 675 -16.12 -14.91 27.74
C TYR A 675 -16.77 -16.11 28.43
N LYS A 676 -17.87 -16.57 27.84
CA LYS A 676 -18.56 -17.79 28.23
C LYS A 676 -19.11 -18.51 27.00
N GLN A 677 -19.11 -19.84 27.00
CA GLN A 677 -19.86 -20.63 26.02
C GLN A 677 -21.25 -20.87 26.53
N ILE A 678 -22.26 -20.48 25.76
CA ILE A 678 -23.67 -20.59 26.10
C ILE A 678 -24.49 -21.02 24.88
N ASN A 679 -25.73 -21.45 25.12
CA ASN A 679 -26.70 -21.64 24.06
C ASN A 679 -27.42 -20.32 23.76
N VAL A 680 -27.59 -20.01 22.49
CA VAL A 680 -28.34 -18.84 22.01
C VAL A 680 -29.41 -19.32 21.04
N GLY A 681 -30.68 -19.20 21.43
CA GLY A 681 -31.75 -19.91 20.76
C GLY A 681 -31.50 -21.40 20.76
N TYR A 682 -31.50 -22.03 19.57
CA TYR A 682 -31.17 -23.47 19.45
C TYR A 682 -29.69 -23.71 19.16
N ALA A 683 -28.88 -22.66 18.96
CA ALA A 683 -27.45 -22.81 18.71
C ALA A 683 -26.68 -23.14 19.98
N SER A 684 -25.95 -24.25 19.95
CA SER A 684 -25.07 -24.68 21.04
C SER A 684 -23.67 -24.07 20.90
N ASP A 685 -22.97 -23.99 22.05
CA ASP A 685 -21.53 -23.63 22.09
C ASP A 685 -21.19 -22.29 21.48
N VAL A 686 -22.09 -21.31 21.48
CA VAL A 686 -21.83 -19.95 21.08
C VAL A 686 -20.86 -19.31 22.06
N MET A 687 -19.72 -18.86 21.61
CA MET A 687 -18.78 -18.10 22.44
C MET A 687 -19.26 -16.64 22.52
N VAL A 688 -19.70 -16.23 23.70
CA VAL A 688 -20.17 -14.87 23.99
C VAL A 688 -19.07 -14.11 24.74
N MET A 689 -18.59 -13.04 24.16
CA MET A 689 -17.53 -12.20 24.72
C MET A 689 -18.09 -10.85 25.14
N ALA A 690 -17.81 -10.45 26.39
CA ALA A 690 -18.29 -9.20 26.98
C ALA A 690 -17.40 -8.01 26.58
N PHE A 691 -17.39 -7.68 25.31
CA PHE A 691 -16.82 -6.44 24.76
C PHE A 691 -17.47 -6.11 23.41
N THR A 692 -17.30 -4.86 22.96
CA THR A 692 -17.72 -4.41 21.62
C THR A 692 -16.59 -3.61 20.97
N HIS A 693 -16.62 -3.52 19.64
CA HIS A 693 -15.66 -2.71 18.88
C HIS A 693 -16.04 -1.23 18.77
N THR A 694 -17.17 -0.84 19.36
CA THR A 694 -17.69 0.53 19.37
C THR A 694 -17.44 1.26 20.67
N GLY A 695 -17.14 0.51 21.75
CA GLY A 695 -17.04 1.04 23.11
C GLY A 695 -18.39 1.23 23.81
N GLU A 696 -19.51 0.84 23.18
CA GLU A 696 -20.83 0.75 23.81
C GLU A 696 -21.00 -0.58 24.53
N PRO A 697 -21.93 -0.69 25.51
CA PRO A 697 -22.29 -1.96 26.13
C PRO A 697 -22.71 -3.01 25.09
N GLY A 698 -22.49 -4.28 25.37
CA GLY A 698 -22.91 -5.35 24.47
C GLY A 698 -21.95 -6.53 24.41
N TYR A 699 -22.10 -7.35 23.38
CA TYR A 699 -21.43 -8.63 23.23
C TYR A 699 -20.95 -8.87 21.81
N CYS A 700 -19.83 -9.60 21.69
CA CYS A 700 -19.43 -10.25 20.44
C CYS A 700 -19.79 -11.74 20.52
N LEU A 701 -20.66 -12.20 19.64
CA LEU A 701 -21.10 -13.59 19.52
C LEU A 701 -20.27 -14.28 18.44
N TYR A 702 -19.53 -15.31 18.78
CA TYR A 702 -18.84 -16.19 17.82
C TYR A 702 -19.68 -17.44 17.66
N VAL A 703 -20.52 -17.43 16.66
CA VAL A 703 -21.51 -18.47 16.35
C VAL A 703 -20.88 -19.47 15.38
N PRO A 704 -20.95 -20.81 15.66
CA PRO A 704 -20.60 -21.78 14.63
C PRO A 704 -21.38 -21.49 13.34
N SER A 705 -20.68 -21.49 12.20
CA SER A 705 -21.24 -20.89 10.95
C SER A 705 -22.53 -21.55 10.46
N GLU A 706 -22.77 -22.82 10.78
CA GLU A 706 -24.02 -23.53 10.49
C GLU A 706 -25.24 -22.99 11.24
N TYR A 707 -25.07 -22.37 12.40
CA TYR A 707 -26.16 -21.75 13.18
C TYR A 707 -26.34 -20.25 12.92
N ALA A 708 -25.49 -19.66 12.07
CA ALA A 708 -25.40 -18.21 11.93
C ALA A 708 -26.75 -17.55 11.58
N LEU A 709 -27.45 -18.11 10.58
CA LEU A 709 -28.73 -17.57 10.12
C LEU A 709 -29.80 -17.67 11.23
N HIS A 710 -29.88 -18.83 11.91
CA HIS A 710 -30.81 -19.02 13.00
C HIS A 710 -30.60 -17.98 14.13
N VAL A 711 -29.37 -17.82 14.60
CA VAL A 711 -29.06 -16.87 15.67
C VAL A 711 -29.37 -15.43 15.23
N TYR A 712 -29.04 -15.08 14.00
CA TYR A 712 -29.34 -13.75 13.45
C TYR A 712 -30.86 -13.48 13.38
N GLU A 713 -31.64 -14.43 12.86
CA GLU A 713 -33.09 -14.31 12.78
C GLU A 713 -33.76 -14.18 14.17
N GLN A 714 -33.27 -14.94 15.16
CA GLN A 714 -33.74 -14.82 16.55
C GLN A 714 -33.39 -13.44 17.13
N LEU A 715 -32.17 -12.96 16.93
CA LEU A 715 -31.75 -11.62 17.34
C LEU A 715 -32.62 -10.52 16.74
N MET A 716 -32.99 -10.62 15.48
CA MET A 716 -33.81 -9.62 14.81
C MET A 716 -35.30 -9.74 15.20
N MET A 717 -35.81 -10.95 15.38
CA MET A 717 -37.21 -11.21 15.74
C MET A 717 -37.51 -10.70 17.15
N ILE A 718 -36.76 -11.17 18.15
CA ILE A 718 -36.95 -10.74 19.55
C ILE A 718 -36.45 -9.32 19.76
N GLY A 719 -35.36 -8.97 19.09
CA GLY A 719 -34.75 -7.65 19.14
C GLY A 719 -35.65 -6.51 18.66
N HIS A 720 -36.70 -6.81 17.89
CA HIS A 720 -37.70 -5.82 17.47
C HIS A 720 -38.24 -4.99 18.65
N ASP A 721 -38.54 -5.66 19.77
CA ASP A 721 -39.09 -5.02 20.98
C ASP A 721 -38.05 -4.16 21.72
N TYR A 722 -36.76 -4.39 21.44
CA TYR A 722 -35.64 -3.64 21.97
C TYR A 722 -35.12 -2.56 21.01
N GLY A 723 -35.76 -2.37 19.85
CA GLY A 723 -35.36 -1.44 18.81
C GLY A 723 -34.14 -1.90 18.03
N ALA A 724 -33.93 -3.21 17.84
CA ALA A 724 -32.81 -3.76 17.13
C ALA A 724 -32.83 -3.37 15.66
N ARG A 725 -31.67 -2.97 15.15
CA ARG A 725 -31.42 -2.64 13.73
C ARG A 725 -30.11 -3.22 13.24
N ASP A 726 -30.08 -3.56 11.98
CA ASP A 726 -28.83 -3.84 11.28
C ASP A 726 -27.98 -2.58 11.21
N VAL A 727 -26.64 -2.73 11.36
CA VAL A 727 -25.70 -1.64 11.42
C VAL A 727 -24.48 -1.95 10.55
N GLY A 728 -24.08 -0.99 9.73
CA GLY A 728 -22.93 -1.11 8.85
C GLY A 728 -21.61 -0.67 9.49
N CYS A 729 -20.52 -1.05 8.80
CA CYS A 729 -19.17 -0.76 9.30
C CYS A 729 -18.78 0.74 9.24
N LEU A 730 -19.47 1.57 8.46
CA LEU A 730 -19.25 3.02 8.46
C LEU A 730 -19.74 3.65 9.78
N THR A 731 -20.91 3.25 10.27
CA THR A 731 -21.44 3.68 11.57
C THR A 731 -20.51 3.23 12.70
N GLN A 732 -20.06 1.98 12.68
CA GLN A 732 -19.05 1.47 13.63
C GLN A 732 -17.77 2.34 13.60
N ARG A 733 -17.32 2.77 12.42
CA ARG A 733 -16.13 3.63 12.26
C ARG A 733 -16.31 4.97 13.00
N PHE A 734 -17.48 5.58 12.96
CA PHE A 734 -17.72 6.84 13.66
C PHE A 734 -17.81 6.65 15.17
N MET A 735 -18.53 5.64 15.63
CA MET A 735 -18.67 5.32 17.06
C MET A 735 -17.31 5.06 17.74
N ARG A 736 -16.39 4.34 17.06
CA ARG A 736 -15.07 4.05 17.62
C ARG A 736 -14.21 5.31 17.77
N ILE A 737 -14.35 6.31 16.85
CA ILE A 737 -13.62 7.59 16.91
C ILE A 737 -14.04 8.36 18.17
N GLU A 738 -15.33 8.46 18.48
CA GLU A 738 -15.84 9.10 19.68
C GLU A 738 -15.28 8.51 20.97
N ARG A 739 -15.05 7.19 21.00
CA ARG A 739 -14.48 6.47 22.13
C ARG A 739 -12.96 6.39 22.13
N PHE A 740 -12.30 7.09 21.18
CA PHE A 740 -10.85 7.08 21.03
C PHE A 740 -10.27 5.65 20.91
N ILE A 741 -10.93 4.79 20.12
CA ILE A 741 -10.47 3.44 19.83
C ILE A 741 -9.67 3.47 18.52
N PRO A 742 -8.34 3.32 18.56
CA PRO A 742 -7.52 3.32 17.35
C PRO A 742 -7.71 2.02 16.54
N PHE A 743 -7.65 2.12 15.22
CA PHE A 743 -7.73 0.97 14.31
C PHE A 743 -6.39 0.68 13.66
N TRP A 744 -6.15 -0.59 13.41
CA TRP A 744 -4.99 -1.04 12.64
C TRP A 744 -5.05 -0.53 11.18
N GLY A 745 -3.90 -0.01 10.71
CA GLY A 745 -3.74 0.54 9.38
C GLY A 745 -4.23 1.98 9.22
N GLU A 746 -4.91 2.52 10.22
CA GLU A 746 -5.31 3.93 10.29
C GLU A 746 -4.41 4.66 11.31
N GLU A 747 -4.54 4.34 12.59
CA GLU A 747 -3.76 4.91 13.68
C GLU A 747 -2.60 4.01 14.13
N LEU A 748 -2.77 2.69 14.07
CA LEU A 748 -1.77 1.71 14.50
C LEU A 748 -1.02 1.17 13.29
N THR A 749 0.29 1.36 13.27
CA THR A 749 1.21 0.87 12.23
C THR A 749 2.49 0.33 12.85
N SER A 750 3.36 -0.24 12.01
CA SER A 750 4.67 -0.74 12.44
C SER A 750 5.64 0.34 12.95
N LEU A 751 5.32 1.62 12.75
CA LEU A 751 6.10 2.77 13.26
C LEU A 751 5.45 3.50 14.43
N VAL A 752 4.28 3.05 14.90
CA VAL A 752 3.56 3.67 16.02
C VAL A 752 3.67 2.77 17.25
N THR A 753 4.10 3.34 18.37
CA THR A 753 4.22 2.62 19.64
C THR A 753 2.92 2.73 20.46
N PRO A 754 2.69 1.82 21.41
CA PRO A 754 1.56 1.91 22.33
C PRO A 754 1.53 3.22 23.15
N PHE A 755 2.69 3.79 23.48
CA PHE A 755 2.75 5.06 24.21
C PHE A 755 2.33 6.25 23.33
N GLU A 756 2.69 6.23 22.06
CA GLU A 756 2.25 7.23 21.08
C GLU A 756 0.74 7.12 20.78
N ALA A 757 0.22 5.89 20.70
CA ALA A 757 -1.20 5.61 20.45
C ALA A 757 -2.12 5.81 21.66
N GLY A 758 -1.58 6.17 22.84
CA GLY A 758 -2.36 6.32 24.07
C GLY A 758 -2.75 5.00 24.75
N SER A 759 -2.21 3.86 24.27
CA SER A 759 -2.49 2.51 24.77
C SER A 759 -1.40 1.97 25.73
N GLY A 760 -0.53 2.84 26.25
CA GLY A 760 0.59 2.47 27.10
C GLY A 760 0.19 1.75 28.40
N PHE A 761 -1.04 1.91 28.89
CA PHE A 761 -1.55 1.18 30.06
C PHE A 761 -1.67 -0.33 29.84
N ARG A 762 -1.69 -0.79 28.58
CA ARG A 762 -1.69 -2.21 28.22
C ARG A 762 -0.27 -2.80 28.16
N VAL A 763 0.78 -1.99 28.26
CA VAL A 763 2.18 -2.45 28.20
C VAL A 763 2.68 -2.78 29.59
N LYS A 764 3.03 -4.05 29.83
CA LYS A 764 3.56 -4.57 31.11
C LYS A 764 5.07 -4.64 31.05
N LEU A 765 5.74 -3.52 31.37
CA LEU A 765 7.22 -3.45 31.36
C LEU A 765 7.89 -4.24 32.49
N ASP A 766 7.11 -4.66 33.50
CA ASP A 766 7.53 -5.53 34.59
C ASP A 766 7.68 -7.00 34.19
N LYS A 767 7.15 -7.42 33.05
CA LYS A 767 7.38 -8.76 32.50
C LYS A 767 8.88 -8.98 32.26
N GLU A 768 9.35 -10.22 32.38
CA GLU A 768 10.77 -10.56 32.16
C GLU A 768 11.22 -10.15 30.74
N TYR A 769 10.49 -10.58 29.70
CA TYR A 769 10.80 -10.24 28.31
C TYR A 769 9.54 -10.27 27.45
N PHE A 770 9.51 -9.43 26.44
CA PHE A 770 8.69 -9.51 25.24
C PHE A 770 9.35 -8.73 24.11
N ILE A 771 9.01 -9.05 22.85
CA ILE A 771 9.57 -8.38 21.67
C ILE A 771 9.23 -6.89 21.71
N GLY A 772 10.24 -6.01 21.54
CA GLY A 772 10.10 -4.55 21.62
C GLY A 772 10.19 -3.97 23.03
N LYS A 773 10.32 -4.77 24.08
CA LYS A 773 10.39 -4.29 25.47
C LYS A 773 11.45 -3.21 25.66
N PHE A 774 12.67 -3.43 25.21
CA PHE A 774 13.79 -2.47 25.39
C PHE A 774 13.54 -1.13 24.71
N ALA A 775 12.96 -1.15 23.50
CA ALA A 775 12.61 0.08 22.80
C ALA A 775 11.53 0.86 23.54
N LEU A 776 10.51 0.18 24.06
CA LEU A 776 9.44 0.78 24.84
C LEU A 776 9.90 1.30 26.20
N GLN A 777 10.80 0.60 26.90
CA GLN A 777 11.43 1.09 28.13
C GLN A 777 12.18 2.38 27.89
N ARG A 778 13.04 2.41 26.86
CA ARG A 778 13.80 3.61 26.46
C ARG A 778 12.85 4.77 26.13
N GLN A 779 11.78 4.52 25.36
CA GLN A 779 10.80 5.55 25.03
C GLN A 779 10.07 6.08 26.27
N LYS A 780 9.75 5.23 27.24
CA LYS A 780 9.12 5.65 28.50
C LYS A 780 10.04 6.54 29.33
N GLU A 781 11.34 6.24 29.37
CA GLU A 781 12.35 7.04 30.08
C GLU A 781 12.62 8.38 29.39
N GLN A 782 12.70 8.40 28.06
CA GLN A 782 12.96 9.62 27.26
C GLN A 782 11.72 10.48 27.05
N GLY A 783 10.53 9.92 27.24
CA GLY A 783 9.25 10.52 26.89
C GLY A 783 8.87 10.38 25.42
N VAL A 784 7.59 10.60 25.10
CA VAL A 784 7.07 10.54 23.73
C VAL A 784 7.10 11.91 23.09
N THR A 785 7.54 11.99 21.84
CA THR A 785 7.61 13.23 21.06
C THR A 785 6.37 13.48 20.21
N LYS A 786 5.57 12.44 19.93
CA LYS A 786 4.29 12.52 19.21
C LYS A 786 3.23 11.71 19.94
N ARG A 787 1.96 12.10 19.78
CA ARG A 787 0.81 11.40 20.38
C ARG A 787 -0.38 11.43 19.46
N LEU A 788 -1.16 10.36 19.49
CA LEU A 788 -2.52 10.36 18.98
C LEU A 788 -3.39 11.22 19.91
N VAL A 789 -4.19 12.10 19.32
CA VAL A 789 -5.09 13.00 20.04
C VAL A 789 -6.43 13.09 19.34
N LEU A 790 -7.49 13.34 20.11
CA LEU A 790 -8.83 13.58 19.59
C LEU A 790 -9.12 15.09 19.63
N PHE A 791 -9.60 15.62 18.50
CA PHE A 791 -10.08 16.99 18.39
C PHE A 791 -11.56 17.02 18.05
N VAL A 792 -12.25 18.02 18.59
CA VAL A 792 -13.58 18.40 18.13
C VAL A 792 -13.44 19.69 17.33
N LEU A 793 -13.97 19.71 16.10
CA LEU A 793 -13.96 20.89 15.25
C LEU A 793 -15.09 21.84 15.68
N GLU A 794 -14.75 23.11 15.88
CA GLU A 794 -15.69 24.20 16.08
C GLU A 794 -16.04 24.85 14.74
N ASP A 795 -17.18 25.52 14.67
CA ASP A 795 -17.64 26.34 13.53
C ASP A 795 -17.71 25.59 12.18
N ILE A 796 -17.99 24.29 12.20
CA ILE A 796 -18.19 23.49 10.99
C ILE A 796 -19.68 23.24 10.73
N ASP A 797 -20.13 23.61 9.52
CA ASP A 797 -21.46 23.27 9.03
C ASP A 797 -21.35 22.03 8.13
N PRO A 798 -21.87 20.86 8.56
CA PRO A 798 -21.71 19.61 7.82
C PRO A 798 -22.36 19.62 6.43
N ASP A 799 -23.34 20.44 6.22
CA ASP A 799 -24.06 20.55 4.94
C ASP A 799 -23.37 21.48 3.94
N LYS A 800 -22.49 22.37 4.40
CA LYS A 800 -21.81 23.38 3.56
C LYS A 800 -20.31 23.16 3.41
N HIS A 801 -19.66 22.60 4.41
CA HIS A 801 -18.20 22.46 4.41
C HIS A 801 -17.75 21.10 3.89
N VAL A 802 -16.57 21.08 3.30
CA VAL A 802 -15.88 19.83 2.94
C VAL A 802 -15.50 19.07 4.20
N TRP A 803 -15.83 17.80 4.27
CA TRP A 803 -15.56 16.96 5.43
C TRP A 803 -14.08 16.54 5.49
N PRO A 804 -13.44 16.62 6.66
CA PRO A 804 -12.16 15.96 6.90
C PRO A 804 -12.36 14.43 6.85
N TRP A 805 -11.34 13.74 6.36
CA TRP A 805 -11.44 12.28 6.24
C TRP A 805 -10.16 11.56 6.67
N GLY A 806 -9.04 12.19 6.49
CA GLY A 806 -7.69 11.70 6.75
C GLY A 806 -6.69 12.35 5.78
N GLY A 807 -5.48 12.58 6.25
CA GLY A 807 -4.40 13.21 5.50
C GLY A 807 -4.41 14.74 5.55
N GLU A 808 -5.38 15.38 6.18
CA GLU A 808 -5.37 16.83 6.38
C GLU A 808 -4.24 17.22 7.34
N PRO A 809 -3.43 18.26 7.01
CA PRO A 809 -2.37 18.73 7.88
C PRO A 809 -2.93 19.49 9.08
N LEU A 810 -2.31 19.27 10.23
CA LEU A 810 -2.59 19.99 11.48
C LEU A 810 -1.51 21.02 11.74
N TYR A 811 -1.92 22.25 12.05
CA TYR A 811 -1.03 23.35 12.38
C TYR A 811 -1.27 23.85 13.82
N ARG A 812 -0.18 24.19 14.50
CA ARG A 812 -0.20 24.89 15.78
C ARG A 812 0.76 26.07 15.68
N ASN A 813 0.25 27.27 15.90
CA ASN A 813 1.05 28.51 15.76
C ASN A 813 1.78 28.62 14.40
N ASN A 814 1.08 28.27 13.32
CA ASN A 814 1.59 28.21 11.94
C ASN A 814 2.71 27.16 11.69
N GLU A 815 3.00 26.31 12.65
CA GLU A 815 3.93 25.18 12.45
C GLU A 815 3.14 23.88 12.19
N PHE A 816 3.58 23.11 11.21
CA PHE A 816 3.02 21.77 10.93
C PHE A 816 3.37 20.82 12.08
N VAL A 817 2.35 20.25 12.73
CA VAL A 817 2.52 19.40 13.92
C VAL A 817 2.03 17.97 13.71
N GLY A 818 1.31 17.67 12.65
CA GLY A 818 0.80 16.33 12.39
C GLY A 818 -0.29 16.27 11.32
N THR A 819 -0.91 15.11 11.17
CA THR A 819 -1.97 14.86 10.19
C THR A 819 -3.18 14.20 10.83
N VAL A 820 -4.35 14.45 10.27
CA VAL A 820 -5.57 13.71 10.59
C VAL A 820 -5.41 12.26 10.10
N THR A 821 -5.65 11.29 10.97
CA THR A 821 -5.66 9.86 10.63
C THR A 821 -7.07 9.38 10.29
N SER A 822 -8.03 9.75 11.13
CA SER A 822 -9.45 9.46 10.93
C SER A 822 -10.30 10.65 11.31
N ALA A 823 -11.44 10.82 10.66
CA ALA A 823 -12.44 11.80 11.03
C ALA A 823 -13.84 11.22 10.92
N GLY A 824 -14.77 11.80 11.68
CA GLY A 824 -16.16 11.38 11.72
C GLY A 824 -17.03 12.50 12.33
N PHE A 825 -18.35 12.32 12.30
CA PHE A 825 -19.29 13.23 12.91
C PHE A 825 -19.78 12.66 14.25
N LEU A 826 -19.86 13.54 15.23
CA LEU A 826 -20.69 13.36 16.43
C LEU A 826 -22.15 13.57 16.03
N ILE A 827 -22.99 12.57 16.22
CA ILE A 827 -24.43 12.60 15.88
C ILE A 827 -25.25 12.91 17.13
#